data_64c35045d8f449b32c93ef60b108d7e4
#
_entry.id   64c35045d8f449b32c93ef60b108d7e4
#
_cell.length_a   1.000
_cell.length_b   1.000
_cell.length_c   1.000
_cell.angle_alpha   90.00
_cell.angle_beta   90.00
_cell.angle_gamma   90.00
#
_symmetry.space_group_name_H-M   'P 1'
#
loop_
_entity.id
_entity.type
_entity.pdbx_description
1 polymer ?
#
loop_
_entity_poly.entity_id
_entity_poly.type
_entity_poly.pdbx_seq_one_letter_code
_entity_poly.pdbx_strand_id
1 'polypeptide(L)'
;MLFILMMNAVLFLIILSLTFLVFFIPKSYKYYYTLLLLTGAIVLSSVWCFKVFSGNCQVLDIHLELPAFRNTLILIIDRLSAFFIFVINLTVFVGFLYAKGYLRPYYQNKNSLSFSIHFFSYLWLYLSMIMVVMIRDGLTFIIVWEIMALSSFLLVIFEAEDRTILKTGISYLIQMHVGMFFLLIAFLLVGKATGQMSFDALRLYFSNHSNFLLFILFFIGFGIKAGFIPLHTWLPEAHPAAPSHVSGVMSGVMIKMGIYGILRVLISVQNDLLLIGITILVISLISGILGVMMAIVQHDLKRLLAYHSIENIGIIGIGIGLGVIGMATNNTPLSLLGFSGGLLHVLNHSLFKSLLFFNAGSIYHAMHTRNIEQMGGLMKSMPYTAILFLIGSLAICGLPPFNGFISEYLIYIGMFKSLSVASLFQSVIILGTIVGLALIGGLAIFCFTKAFGIVFLGEPRSEKAKMAKEVSNDMIFPQYITISFIVIIGLASVLFVRPVFDIISRVFNLTDITLIAGASISNLTQISLLSGVFVITTVILLVYRHYHLKSRQISYGPTWSCGYSAGTSKQQYTATSYAYNYNHIAKPVLQTKKIMRDIREDEIFPDKRTFESHSDDIFKKLLIDKPVNWFSNLLKKIAVMQTGQIQHYILYAFVYMLLVFLLTYFNII
;
A
#
# COMPACT_ATOMS: atom_id res chain seq x y z
N MET A 1 9.95 -24.24 28.28
CA MET A 1 9.45 -23.07 27.55
C MET A 1 10.58 -22.12 27.14
N LEU A 2 11.47 -21.71 28.06
CA LEU A 2 12.64 -20.84 27.78
C LEU A 2 13.59 -21.45 26.73
N PHE A 3 13.91 -22.73 26.80
CA PHE A 3 14.78 -23.43 25.86
C PHE A 3 14.23 -23.42 24.40
N ILE A 4 12.92 -23.60 24.22
CA ILE A 4 12.29 -23.55 22.90
C ILE A 4 12.28 -22.12 22.35
N LEU A 5 12.17 -21.11 23.21
CA LEU A 5 12.23 -19.69 22.83
C LEU A 5 13.64 -19.27 22.41
N MET A 6 14.65 -19.68 23.14
CA MET A 6 16.06 -19.48 22.77
C MET A 6 16.39 -20.18 21.44
N MET A 7 15.92 -21.40 21.26
CA MET A 7 16.13 -22.15 20.01
C MET A 7 15.47 -21.45 18.80
N ASN A 8 14.28 -20.85 18.96
CA ASN A 8 13.62 -20.10 17.90
C ASN A 8 14.34 -18.79 17.55
N ALA A 9 14.90 -18.10 18.55
CA ALA A 9 15.70 -16.90 18.35
C ALA A 9 17.01 -17.22 17.58
N VAL A 10 17.68 -18.31 17.98
CA VAL A 10 18.88 -18.80 17.28
C VAL A 10 18.56 -19.18 15.83
N LEU A 11 17.44 -19.87 15.57
CA LEU A 11 17.00 -20.21 14.22
C LEU A 11 16.75 -18.95 13.37
N PHE A 12 16.17 -17.90 13.95
CA PHE A 12 15.96 -16.65 13.23
C PHE A 12 17.29 -15.97 12.85
N LEU A 13 18.27 -15.95 13.75
CA LEU A 13 19.62 -15.42 13.48
C LEU A 13 20.36 -16.27 12.44
N ILE A 14 20.19 -17.59 12.47
CA ILE A 14 20.74 -18.49 11.46
C ILE A 14 20.15 -18.17 10.09
N ILE A 15 18.84 -18.03 9.97
CA ILE A 15 18.18 -17.66 8.71
C ILE A 15 18.74 -16.32 8.20
N LEU A 16 18.87 -15.32 9.07
CA LEU A 16 19.42 -14.00 8.73
C LEU A 16 20.86 -14.11 8.20
N SER A 17 21.70 -14.93 8.82
CA SER A 17 23.07 -15.17 8.35
C SER A 17 23.11 -15.93 7.02
N LEU A 18 22.23 -16.90 6.82
CA LEU A 18 22.14 -17.65 5.57
C LEU A 18 21.71 -16.82 4.38
N THR A 19 21.05 -15.65 4.58
CA THR A 19 20.68 -14.76 3.46
C THR A 19 21.87 -14.31 2.62
N PHE A 20 23.05 -14.14 3.23
CA PHE A 20 24.28 -13.74 2.52
C PHE A 20 24.79 -14.82 1.56
N LEU A 21 24.46 -16.09 1.77
CA LEU A 21 24.87 -17.16 0.86
C LEU A 21 24.23 -17.05 -0.54
N VAL A 22 23.16 -16.27 -0.71
CA VAL A 22 22.55 -15.98 -2.02
C VAL A 22 23.56 -15.45 -3.04
N PHE A 23 24.62 -14.75 -2.58
CA PHE A 23 25.64 -14.20 -3.46
C PHE A 23 26.55 -15.30 -4.06
N PHE A 24 26.73 -16.40 -3.38
CA PHE A 24 27.61 -17.50 -3.78
C PHE A 24 26.90 -18.60 -4.56
N ILE A 25 25.57 -18.64 -4.53
CA ILE A 25 24.76 -19.66 -5.21
C ILE A 25 24.72 -19.40 -6.72
N PRO A 26 24.81 -20.43 -7.59
CA PRO A 26 24.63 -20.28 -9.04
C PRO A 26 23.26 -19.65 -9.40
N LYS A 27 23.24 -18.85 -10.46
CA LYS A 27 22.07 -18.04 -10.89
C LYS A 27 20.78 -18.85 -10.99
N SER A 28 20.84 -20.09 -11.52
CA SER A 28 19.69 -20.99 -11.70
C SER A 28 19.05 -21.48 -10.40
N TYR A 29 19.82 -21.55 -9.31
CA TYR A 29 19.36 -22.06 -8.02
C TYR A 29 18.98 -20.97 -7.02
N LYS A 30 19.31 -19.69 -7.28
CA LYS A 30 19.05 -18.59 -6.36
C LYS A 30 17.58 -18.48 -5.96
N TYR A 31 16.65 -18.65 -6.91
CA TYR A 31 15.22 -18.62 -6.64
C TYR A 31 14.81 -19.70 -5.62
N TYR A 32 15.21 -20.93 -5.84
CA TYR A 32 14.84 -22.07 -4.97
C TYR A 32 15.46 -21.95 -3.58
N TYR A 33 16.72 -21.51 -3.52
CA TYR A 33 17.38 -21.22 -2.25
C TYR A 33 16.66 -20.14 -1.45
N THR A 34 16.32 -19.04 -2.10
CA THR A 34 15.56 -17.93 -1.49
C THR A 34 14.18 -18.39 -1.04
N LEU A 35 13.50 -19.22 -1.84
CA LEU A 35 12.21 -19.80 -1.49
C LEU A 35 12.32 -20.66 -0.22
N LEU A 36 13.36 -21.47 -0.11
CA LEU A 36 13.60 -22.30 1.07
C LEU A 36 13.76 -21.46 2.34
N LEU A 37 14.62 -20.43 2.29
CA LEU A 37 14.84 -19.54 3.42
C LEU A 37 13.56 -18.76 3.79
N LEU A 38 12.87 -18.21 2.79
CA LEU A 38 11.63 -17.48 2.98
C LEU A 38 10.56 -18.37 3.62
N THR A 39 10.38 -19.59 3.11
CA THR A 39 9.42 -20.55 3.67
C THR A 39 9.77 -20.93 5.10
N GLY A 40 11.04 -21.18 5.40
CA GLY A 40 11.51 -21.45 6.76
C GLY A 40 11.20 -20.31 7.72
N ALA A 41 11.47 -19.07 7.32
CA ALA A 41 11.19 -17.87 8.13
C ALA A 41 9.67 -17.65 8.31
N ILE A 42 8.86 -17.90 7.27
CA ILE A 42 7.39 -17.81 7.33
C ILE A 42 6.82 -18.87 8.30
N VAL A 43 7.30 -20.11 8.23
CA VAL A 43 6.87 -21.17 9.15
C VAL A 43 7.20 -20.77 10.60
N LEU A 44 8.42 -20.32 10.84
CA LEU A 44 8.86 -19.91 12.18
C LEU A 44 7.99 -18.77 12.75
N SER A 45 7.79 -17.70 11.97
CA SER A 45 6.97 -16.56 12.38
C SER A 45 5.48 -16.93 12.53
N SER A 46 4.97 -17.85 11.71
CA SER A 46 3.59 -18.35 11.80
C SER A 46 3.37 -19.18 13.08
N VAL A 47 4.36 -19.97 13.51
CA VAL A 47 4.31 -20.68 14.80
C VAL A 47 4.22 -19.68 15.97
N TRP A 48 4.94 -18.57 15.91
CA TRP A 48 4.81 -17.51 16.92
C TRP A 48 3.40 -16.91 16.95
N CYS A 49 2.86 -16.55 15.77
CA CYS A 49 1.49 -16.04 15.68
C CYS A 49 0.45 -17.01 16.24
N PHE A 50 0.58 -18.30 15.90
CA PHE A 50 -0.33 -19.32 16.39
C PHE A 50 -0.34 -19.42 17.92
N LYS A 51 0.82 -19.35 18.56
CA LYS A 51 0.93 -19.36 20.04
C LYS A 51 0.19 -18.17 20.67
N VAL A 52 0.27 -16.99 20.05
CA VAL A 52 -0.39 -15.78 20.56
C VAL A 52 -1.91 -15.82 20.33
N PHE A 53 -2.36 -16.32 19.18
CA PHE A 53 -3.80 -16.42 18.87
C PHE A 53 -4.51 -17.57 19.61
N SER A 54 -3.83 -18.70 19.86
CA SER A 54 -4.40 -19.84 20.58
C SER A 54 -4.61 -19.56 22.09
N GLY A 55 -4.18 -18.40 22.58
CA GLY A 55 -4.31 -18.03 23.98
C GLY A 55 -3.28 -18.68 24.91
N ASN A 56 -2.39 -19.53 24.40
CA ASN A 56 -1.30 -20.14 25.17
C ASN A 56 -0.26 -19.14 25.66
N CYS A 57 -0.20 -17.96 25.01
CA CYS A 57 0.64 -16.83 25.41
C CYS A 57 -0.04 -15.54 25.00
N GLN A 58 -0.23 -14.59 25.93
CA GLN A 58 -0.79 -13.27 25.59
C GLN A 58 0.23 -12.40 24.86
N VAL A 59 1.50 -12.53 25.25
CA VAL A 59 2.66 -11.85 24.70
C VAL A 59 3.81 -12.83 24.65
N LEU A 60 4.55 -12.85 23.56
CA LEU A 60 5.75 -13.65 23.41
C LEU A 60 6.97 -12.75 23.46
N ASP A 61 7.75 -12.82 24.54
CA ASP A 61 8.99 -12.08 24.70
C ASP A 61 10.17 -12.94 24.31
N ILE A 62 10.98 -12.44 23.38
CA ILE A 62 12.21 -13.09 22.92
C ILE A 62 13.37 -12.16 23.27
N HIS A 63 14.22 -12.59 24.21
CA HIS A 63 15.42 -11.85 24.59
C HIS A 63 16.61 -12.33 23.76
N LEU A 64 17.25 -11.40 23.06
CA LEU A 64 18.48 -11.63 22.31
C LEU A 64 19.62 -10.87 22.99
N GLU A 65 20.54 -11.58 23.60
CA GLU A 65 21.78 -10.97 24.10
C GLU A 65 22.75 -10.83 22.91
N LEU A 66 22.95 -9.60 22.47
CA LEU A 66 23.91 -9.29 21.42
C LEU A 66 25.20 -8.78 22.08
N PRO A 67 26.32 -9.53 22.04
CA PRO A 67 27.56 -9.13 22.71
C PRO A 67 28.13 -7.77 22.24
N ALA A 68 27.80 -7.38 21.00
CA ALA A 68 28.22 -6.10 20.43
C ALA A 68 27.44 -4.88 20.95
N PHE A 69 26.25 -5.09 21.46
CA PHE A 69 25.40 -4.06 22.06
C PHE A 69 25.22 -4.42 23.53
N ARG A 70 25.66 -3.59 24.45
CA ARG A 70 25.53 -3.82 25.91
C ARG A 70 24.10 -3.98 26.44
N ASN A 71 23.10 -4.02 25.54
CA ASN A 71 21.68 -4.15 25.85
C ASN A 71 21.11 -5.43 25.25
N THR A 72 20.21 -6.07 25.97
CA THR A 72 19.38 -7.16 25.49
C THR A 72 18.35 -6.61 24.52
N LEU A 73 18.32 -7.10 23.28
CA LEU A 73 17.25 -6.81 22.34
C LEU A 73 16.01 -7.63 22.71
N ILE A 74 14.95 -6.96 23.07
CA ILE A 74 13.67 -7.59 23.42
C ILE A 74 12.74 -7.50 22.21
N LEU A 75 12.34 -8.66 21.71
CA LEU A 75 11.34 -8.79 20.62
C LEU A 75 10.01 -9.23 21.23
N ILE A 76 8.98 -8.42 21.04
CA ILE A 76 7.65 -8.65 21.65
C ILE A 76 6.63 -8.88 20.54
N ILE A 77 5.95 -10.04 20.61
CA ILE A 77 4.84 -10.36 19.70
C ILE A 77 3.56 -10.36 20.54
N ASP A 78 2.80 -9.30 20.42
CA ASP A 78 1.43 -9.20 20.92
C ASP A 78 0.42 -9.53 19.80
N ARG A 79 -0.87 -9.46 20.09
CA ARG A 79 -1.94 -9.79 19.13
C ARG A 79 -1.95 -8.88 17.91
N LEU A 80 -1.64 -7.59 18.07
CA LEU A 80 -1.52 -6.65 16.95
C LEU A 80 -0.33 -7.01 16.06
N SER A 81 0.84 -7.28 16.65
CA SER A 81 2.02 -7.76 15.92
C SER A 81 1.74 -9.07 15.18
N ALA A 82 1.08 -10.03 15.83
CA ALA A 82 0.71 -11.31 15.22
C ALA A 82 -0.22 -11.15 14.01
N PHE A 83 -1.18 -10.22 14.06
CA PHE A 83 -2.04 -9.89 12.92
C PHE A 83 -1.22 -9.36 11.74
N PHE A 84 -0.32 -8.40 11.97
CA PHE A 84 0.53 -7.86 10.90
C PHE A 84 1.50 -8.91 10.35
N ILE A 85 2.09 -9.76 11.20
CA ILE A 85 2.94 -10.89 10.75
C ILE A 85 2.15 -11.83 9.82
N PHE A 86 0.90 -12.15 10.14
CA PHE A 86 0.04 -12.95 9.27
C PHE A 86 -0.16 -12.31 7.88
N VAL A 87 -0.45 -11.00 7.84
CA VAL A 87 -0.61 -10.24 6.58
C VAL A 87 0.69 -10.20 5.78
N ILE A 88 1.83 -9.99 6.46
CA ILE A 88 3.17 -9.99 5.84
C ILE A 88 3.48 -11.36 5.23
N ASN A 89 3.33 -12.43 6.01
CA ASN A 89 3.62 -13.81 5.58
C ASN A 89 2.86 -14.17 4.32
N LEU A 90 1.54 -13.94 4.32
CA LEU A 90 0.67 -14.28 3.20
C LEU A 90 1.05 -13.51 1.93
N THR A 91 1.21 -12.19 2.05
CA THR A 91 1.46 -11.32 0.90
C THR A 91 2.83 -11.54 0.29
N VAL A 92 3.86 -11.65 1.14
CA VAL A 92 5.25 -11.84 0.68
C VAL A 92 5.43 -13.21 0.06
N PHE A 93 4.83 -14.27 0.65
CA PHE A 93 4.88 -15.60 0.08
C PHE A 93 4.28 -15.69 -1.31
N VAL A 94 3.06 -15.18 -1.47
CA VAL A 94 2.37 -15.19 -2.77
C VAL A 94 3.13 -14.34 -3.81
N GLY A 95 3.65 -13.17 -3.38
CA GLY A 95 4.47 -12.31 -4.24
C GLY A 95 5.76 -13.00 -4.70
N PHE A 96 6.40 -13.79 -3.84
CA PHE A 96 7.59 -14.53 -4.21
C PHE A 96 7.30 -15.71 -5.16
N LEU A 97 6.19 -16.42 -4.95
CA LEU A 97 5.75 -17.44 -5.91
C LEU A 97 5.51 -16.85 -7.30
N TYR A 98 4.85 -15.68 -7.37
CA TYR A 98 4.60 -14.98 -8.62
C TYR A 98 5.90 -14.51 -9.30
N ALA A 99 6.93 -14.15 -8.52
CA ALA A 99 8.23 -13.70 -9.03
C ALA A 99 8.89 -14.73 -9.96
N LYS A 100 8.66 -16.03 -9.77
CA LYS A 100 9.25 -17.10 -10.62
C LYS A 100 8.94 -16.91 -12.09
N GLY A 101 7.66 -16.75 -12.43
CA GLY A 101 7.23 -16.54 -13.80
C GLY A 101 7.59 -15.15 -14.32
N TYR A 102 7.38 -14.13 -13.48
CA TYR A 102 7.64 -12.74 -13.85
C TYR A 102 9.12 -12.45 -14.17
N LEU A 103 10.06 -13.01 -13.42
CA LEU A 103 11.50 -12.79 -13.63
C LEU A 103 12.10 -13.63 -14.74
N ARG A 104 11.37 -14.62 -15.29
CA ARG A 104 11.89 -15.55 -16.31
C ARG A 104 12.54 -14.87 -17.53
N PRO A 105 11.98 -13.81 -18.14
CA PRO A 105 12.62 -13.13 -19.26
C PRO A 105 13.94 -12.44 -18.89
N TYR A 106 14.06 -11.97 -17.65
CA TYR A 106 15.25 -11.26 -17.18
C TYR A 106 16.46 -12.17 -16.97
N TYR A 107 16.26 -13.52 -16.86
CA TYR A 107 17.36 -14.46 -16.73
C TYR A 107 18.30 -14.44 -17.95
N GLN A 108 17.85 -14.04 -19.12
CA GLN A 108 18.69 -13.92 -20.31
C GLN A 108 19.52 -12.61 -20.30
N ASN A 109 18.95 -11.52 -19.81
CA ASN A 109 19.48 -10.18 -20.00
C ASN A 109 20.26 -9.63 -18.79
N LYS A 110 20.00 -10.14 -17.56
CA LYS A 110 20.67 -9.67 -16.33
C LYS A 110 21.71 -10.65 -15.82
N ASN A 111 22.77 -10.10 -15.19
CA ASN A 111 23.86 -10.90 -14.62
C ASN A 111 23.47 -11.58 -13.29
N SER A 112 24.34 -12.48 -12.79
CA SER A 112 24.11 -13.20 -11.53
C SER A 112 24.05 -12.29 -10.32
N LEU A 113 24.82 -11.18 -10.30
CA LEU A 113 24.87 -10.22 -9.20
C LEU A 113 23.54 -9.47 -9.06
N SER A 114 22.93 -9.04 -10.18
CA SER A 114 21.61 -8.39 -10.17
C SER A 114 20.54 -9.26 -9.50
N PHE A 115 20.54 -10.57 -9.79
CA PHE A 115 19.65 -11.52 -9.13
C PHE A 115 19.99 -11.74 -7.65
N SER A 116 21.29 -11.76 -7.30
CA SER A 116 21.70 -11.84 -5.89
C SER A 116 21.18 -10.66 -5.10
N ILE A 117 21.38 -9.43 -5.59
CA ILE A 117 20.90 -8.21 -4.95
C ILE A 117 19.38 -8.22 -4.84
N HIS A 118 18.69 -8.64 -5.91
CA HIS A 118 17.23 -8.71 -5.92
C HIS A 118 16.67 -9.69 -4.86
N PHE A 119 17.14 -10.93 -4.83
CA PHE A 119 16.66 -11.94 -3.89
C PHE A 119 17.10 -11.66 -2.45
N PHE A 120 18.32 -11.16 -2.26
CA PHE A 120 18.79 -10.70 -0.97
C PHE A 120 17.90 -9.56 -0.44
N SER A 121 17.64 -8.54 -1.25
CA SER A 121 16.80 -7.41 -0.86
C SER A 121 15.35 -7.83 -0.60
N TYR A 122 14.82 -8.83 -1.31
CA TYR A 122 13.49 -9.35 -1.06
C TYR A 122 13.39 -10.07 0.30
N LEU A 123 14.40 -10.88 0.66
CA LEU A 123 14.48 -11.52 1.98
C LEU A 123 14.62 -10.46 3.09
N TRP A 124 15.49 -9.46 2.90
CA TRP A 124 15.69 -8.41 3.89
C TRP A 124 14.50 -7.48 4.03
N LEU A 125 13.74 -7.23 2.96
CA LEU A 125 12.47 -6.54 3.04
C LEU A 125 11.48 -7.33 3.91
N TYR A 126 11.37 -8.64 3.71
CA TYR A 126 10.53 -9.51 4.53
C TYR A 126 10.95 -9.51 6.00
N LEU A 127 12.23 -9.82 6.27
CA LEU A 127 12.76 -9.92 7.63
C LEU A 127 12.65 -8.59 8.40
N SER A 128 12.93 -7.45 7.72
CA SER A 128 12.80 -6.14 8.34
C SER A 128 11.35 -5.79 8.67
N MET A 129 10.37 -6.13 7.83
CA MET A 129 8.95 -5.94 8.16
C MET A 129 8.53 -6.78 9.38
N ILE A 130 8.99 -8.05 9.49
CA ILE A 130 8.74 -8.89 10.67
C ILE A 130 9.38 -8.26 11.92
N MET A 131 10.61 -7.78 11.84
CA MET A 131 11.30 -7.13 12.96
C MET A 131 10.63 -5.82 13.38
N VAL A 132 10.20 -4.98 12.43
CA VAL A 132 9.49 -3.70 12.71
C VAL A 132 8.26 -3.92 13.60
N VAL A 133 7.51 -4.99 13.39
CA VAL A 133 6.31 -5.28 14.19
C VAL A 133 6.60 -5.95 15.52
N MET A 134 7.86 -6.34 15.79
CA MET A 134 8.27 -7.02 17.02
C MET A 134 9.10 -6.12 17.95
N ILE A 135 9.86 -5.16 17.40
CA ILE A 135 10.79 -4.31 18.15
C ILE A 135 10.03 -3.23 18.90
N ARG A 136 10.42 -3.01 20.19
CA ARG A 136 9.90 -1.95 21.05
C ARG A 136 10.90 -0.83 21.30
N ASP A 137 12.19 -1.12 21.24
CA ASP A 137 13.25 -0.12 21.37
C ASP A 137 13.27 0.83 20.15
N GLY A 138 13.28 2.14 20.43
CA GLY A 138 13.15 3.16 19.37
C GLY A 138 14.35 3.25 18.46
N LEU A 139 15.58 3.10 18.99
CA LEU A 139 16.79 3.16 18.17
C LEU A 139 16.88 1.96 17.23
N THR A 140 16.70 0.76 17.76
CA THR A 140 16.70 -0.48 16.97
C THR A 140 15.55 -0.48 15.94
N PHE A 141 14.38 0.06 16.32
CA PHE A 141 13.24 0.23 15.41
C PHE A 141 13.64 1.11 14.21
N ILE A 142 14.29 2.25 14.43
CA ILE A 142 14.73 3.16 13.36
C ILE A 142 15.76 2.46 12.46
N ILE A 143 16.73 1.73 13.01
CA ILE A 143 17.72 0.98 12.22
C ILE A 143 17.02 -0.03 11.30
N VAL A 144 16.10 -0.82 11.83
CA VAL A 144 15.37 -1.82 11.04
C VAL A 144 14.41 -1.17 10.03
N TRP A 145 13.82 -0.02 10.38
CA TRP A 145 13.01 0.79 9.47
C TRP A 145 13.82 1.26 8.25
N GLU A 146 15.08 1.65 8.45
CA GLU A 146 15.98 2.02 7.36
C GLU A 146 16.42 0.81 6.52
N ILE A 147 16.67 -0.34 7.14
CA ILE A 147 16.93 -1.59 6.41
C ILE A 147 15.74 -1.92 5.48
N MET A 148 14.51 -1.76 5.96
CA MET A 148 13.30 -1.93 5.16
C MET A 148 13.24 -0.93 3.99
N ALA A 149 13.64 0.33 4.22
CA ALA A 149 13.66 1.37 3.18
C ALA A 149 14.74 1.08 2.13
N LEU A 150 15.95 0.73 2.55
CA LEU A 150 17.07 0.38 1.65
C LEU A 150 16.76 -0.88 0.82
N SER A 151 16.23 -1.93 1.46
CA SER A 151 15.86 -3.16 0.79
C SER A 151 14.80 -2.93 -0.29
N SER A 152 13.77 -2.14 0.02
CA SER A 152 12.73 -1.78 -0.95
C SER A 152 13.27 -0.87 -2.06
N PHE A 153 14.19 0.06 -1.76
CA PHE A 153 14.85 0.88 -2.76
C PHE A 153 15.61 0.02 -3.79
N LEU A 154 16.43 -0.95 -3.33
CA LEU A 154 17.16 -1.85 -4.21
C LEU A 154 16.23 -2.69 -5.10
N LEU A 155 15.05 -3.04 -4.59
CA LEU A 155 14.04 -3.73 -5.38
C LEU A 155 13.36 -2.82 -6.42
N VAL A 156 13.11 -1.55 -6.09
CA VAL A 156 12.52 -0.56 -7.01
C VAL A 156 13.45 -0.30 -8.19
N ILE A 157 14.76 -0.19 -7.95
CA ILE A 157 15.76 0.10 -8.98
C ILE A 157 16.25 -1.16 -9.73
N PHE A 158 15.52 -2.26 -9.73
CA PHE A 158 15.93 -3.49 -10.42
C PHE A 158 16.24 -3.28 -11.91
N GLU A 159 15.61 -2.32 -12.57
CA GLU A 159 15.83 -1.93 -13.97
C GLU A 159 16.53 -0.55 -14.05
N ALA A 160 17.56 -0.33 -13.21
CA ALA A 160 18.28 0.95 -13.10
C ALA A 160 19.06 1.35 -14.36
N GLU A 161 19.14 0.49 -15.37
CA GLU A 161 19.65 0.85 -16.70
C GLU A 161 18.85 2.03 -17.31
N ASP A 162 17.55 2.10 -16.99
CA ASP A 162 16.73 3.28 -17.25
C ASP A 162 16.99 4.36 -16.17
N ARG A 163 17.57 5.49 -16.61
CA ARG A 163 17.86 6.63 -15.72
C ARG A 163 16.60 7.20 -15.04
N THR A 164 15.44 7.03 -15.63
CA THR A 164 14.17 7.49 -15.04
C THR A 164 13.80 6.64 -13.83
N ILE A 165 14.01 5.33 -13.89
CA ILE A 165 13.82 4.40 -12.77
C ILE A 165 14.80 4.70 -11.64
N LEU A 166 16.07 4.96 -11.96
CA LEU A 166 17.06 5.32 -10.94
C LEU A 166 16.69 6.63 -10.22
N LYS A 167 16.29 7.68 -10.97
CA LYS A 167 15.83 8.95 -10.38
C LYS A 167 14.62 8.75 -9.48
N THR A 168 13.66 7.93 -9.91
CA THR A 168 12.49 7.59 -9.12
C THR A 168 12.87 6.87 -7.83
N GLY A 169 13.78 5.89 -7.91
CA GLY A 169 14.29 5.19 -6.72
C GLY A 169 15.00 6.14 -5.74
N ILE A 170 15.84 7.05 -6.22
CA ILE A 170 16.52 8.04 -5.37
C ILE A 170 15.48 8.97 -4.71
N SER A 171 14.50 9.47 -5.47
CA SER A 171 13.42 10.30 -4.92
C SER A 171 12.63 9.57 -3.83
N TYR A 172 12.33 8.27 -4.07
CA TYR A 172 11.71 7.39 -3.08
C TYR A 172 12.55 7.30 -1.80
N LEU A 173 13.85 7.00 -1.92
CA LEU A 173 14.74 6.83 -0.79
C LEU A 173 14.85 8.10 0.06
N ILE A 174 14.99 9.27 -0.59
CA ILE A 174 15.03 10.57 0.09
C ILE A 174 13.76 10.79 0.93
N GLN A 175 12.58 10.51 0.37
CA GLN A 175 11.32 10.67 1.11
C GLN A 175 11.21 9.71 2.29
N MET A 176 11.73 8.47 2.17
CA MET A 176 11.80 7.52 3.29
C MET A 176 12.71 8.03 4.42
N HIS A 177 13.88 8.62 4.09
CA HIS A 177 14.80 9.22 5.07
C HIS A 177 14.18 10.43 5.77
N VAL A 178 13.44 11.27 5.03
CA VAL A 178 12.69 12.39 5.64
C VAL A 178 11.69 11.85 6.66
N GLY A 179 10.96 10.78 6.34
CA GLY A 179 10.05 10.12 7.29
C GLY A 179 10.77 9.61 8.54
N MET A 180 11.89 8.91 8.34
CA MET A 180 12.72 8.41 9.43
C MET A 180 13.22 9.54 10.36
N PHE A 181 13.59 10.68 9.79
CA PHE A 181 14.04 11.83 10.57
C PHE A 181 12.97 12.34 11.56
N PHE A 182 11.71 12.40 11.14
CA PHE A 182 10.59 12.73 12.05
C PHE A 182 10.41 11.69 13.14
N LEU A 183 10.56 10.40 12.84
CA LEU A 183 10.50 9.33 13.83
C LEU A 183 11.66 9.45 14.83
N LEU A 184 12.87 9.74 14.35
CA LEU A 184 14.06 9.93 15.21
C LEU A 184 13.85 11.09 16.18
N ILE A 185 13.40 12.26 15.69
CA ILE A 185 13.08 13.41 16.56
C ILE A 185 12.05 13.01 17.61
N ALA A 186 10.98 12.32 17.22
CA ALA A 186 9.93 11.91 18.13
C ALA A 186 10.48 10.99 19.25
N PHE A 187 11.27 9.98 18.91
CA PHE A 187 11.89 9.10 19.91
C PHE A 187 12.93 9.80 20.78
N LEU A 188 13.70 10.75 20.21
CA LEU A 188 14.65 11.56 21.01
C LEU A 188 13.92 12.42 22.05
N LEU A 189 12.78 13.01 21.70
CA LEU A 189 11.95 13.77 22.65
C LEU A 189 11.44 12.87 23.78
N VAL A 190 10.98 11.65 23.44
CA VAL A 190 10.58 10.66 24.44
C VAL A 190 11.75 10.28 25.33
N GLY A 191 12.92 9.96 24.75
CA GLY A 191 14.12 9.59 25.48
C GLY A 191 14.61 10.70 26.43
N LYS A 192 14.58 11.96 25.97
CA LYS A 192 14.94 13.13 26.81
C LYS A 192 14.01 13.29 28.01
N ALA A 193 12.71 13.06 27.83
CA ALA A 193 11.72 13.26 28.87
C ALA A 193 11.61 12.09 29.86
N THR A 194 11.80 10.85 29.39
CA THR A 194 11.54 9.62 30.18
C THR A 194 12.79 8.82 30.52
N GLY A 195 13.95 9.16 29.95
CA GLY A 195 15.19 8.39 30.06
C GLY A 195 15.25 7.14 29.14
N GLN A 196 14.19 6.80 28.40
CA GLN A 196 14.11 5.60 27.55
C GLN A 196 13.53 5.92 26.18
N MET A 197 14.26 5.54 25.11
CA MET A 197 13.79 5.65 23.72
C MET A 197 13.04 4.37 23.35
N SER A 198 11.77 4.23 23.75
CA SER A 198 10.98 3.03 23.44
C SER A 198 9.50 3.36 23.25
N PHE A 199 8.77 2.46 22.57
CA PHE A 199 7.31 2.56 22.50
C PHE A 199 6.64 2.43 23.88
N ASP A 200 7.22 1.68 24.78
CA ASP A 200 6.68 1.48 26.14
C ASP A 200 6.81 2.75 26.98
N ALA A 201 7.84 3.57 26.74
CA ALA A 201 8.03 4.87 27.40
C ALA A 201 7.03 5.94 26.93
N LEU A 202 6.34 5.74 25.79
CA LEU A 202 5.34 6.70 25.28
C LEU A 202 4.23 6.95 26.30
N ARG A 203 3.79 5.92 27.03
CA ARG A 203 2.72 6.07 28.00
C ARG A 203 3.11 7.04 29.13
N LEU A 204 4.36 6.96 29.60
CA LEU A 204 4.90 7.88 30.61
C LEU A 204 5.05 9.30 30.03
N TYR A 205 5.50 9.43 28.78
CA TYR A 205 5.58 10.74 28.14
C TYR A 205 4.19 11.40 28.03
N PHE A 206 3.20 10.67 27.51
CA PHE A 206 1.85 11.18 27.27
C PHE A 206 1.06 11.49 28.53
N SER A 207 1.39 10.88 29.68
CA SER A 207 0.77 11.26 30.97
C SER A 207 1.21 12.64 31.47
N ASN A 208 2.40 13.11 31.06
CA ASN A 208 3.01 14.34 31.61
C ASN A 208 3.08 15.50 30.60
N HIS A 209 2.81 15.25 29.30
CA HIS A 209 2.96 16.24 28.24
C HIS A 209 1.74 16.23 27.30
N SER A 210 1.58 17.29 26.51
CA SER A 210 0.59 17.32 25.41
C SER A 210 0.86 16.16 24.44
N ASN A 211 -0.21 15.45 24.09
CA ASN A 211 -0.10 14.27 23.24
C ASN A 211 -0.08 14.62 21.76
N PHE A 212 -0.74 15.72 21.38
CA PHE A 212 -0.95 16.08 19.97
C PHE A 212 0.35 16.34 19.22
N LEU A 213 1.26 17.14 19.78
CA LEU A 213 2.51 17.50 19.07
C LEU A 213 3.40 16.30 18.80
N LEU A 214 3.63 15.46 19.81
CA LEU A 214 4.42 14.24 19.64
C LEU A 214 3.74 13.27 18.69
N PHE A 215 2.41 13.13 18.79
CA PHE A 215 1.63 12.29 17.86
C PHE A 215 1.81 12.76 16.41
N ILE A 216 1.78 14.07 16.12
CA ILE A 216 1.97 14.60 14.77
C ILE A 216 3.34 14.26 14.20
N LEU A 217 4.41 14.32 15.02
CA LEU A 217 5.75 13.92 14.56
C LEU A 217 5.78 12.45 14.15
N PHE A 218 5.22 11.55 14.96
CA PHE A 218 5.08 10.13 14.60
C PHE A 218 4.17 9.95 13.39
N PHE A 219 3.05 10.67 13.32
CA PHE A 219 2.10 10.58 12.22
C PHE A 219 2.72 11.00 10.88
N ILE A 220 3.54 12.06 10.85
CA ILE A 220 4.28 12.46 9.64
C ILE A 220 5.25 11.35 9.22
N GLY A 221 6.07 10.84 10.14
CA GLY A 221 7.04 9.80 9.83
C GLY A 221 6.41 8.51 9.31
N PHE A 222 5.39 8.00 9.99
CA PHE A 222 4.65 6.83 9.58
C PHE A 222 3.73 7.10 8.37
N GLY A 223 3.18 8.30 8.28
CA GLY A 223 2.29 8.75 7.21
C GLY A 223 2.99 8.85 5.85
N ILE A 224 4.26 9.27 5.81
CA ILE A 224 5.10 9.20 4.58
C ILE A 224 5.17 7.75 4.09
N LYS A 225 5.45 6.80 4.97
CA LYS A 225 5.53 5.37 4.61
C LYS A 225 4.17 4.80 4.18
N ALA A 226 3.09 5.16 4.86
CA ALA A 226 1.73 4.76 4.53
C ALA A 226 1.22 5.39 3.23
N GLY A 227 1.68 6.58 2.88
CA GLY A 227 1.26 7.32 1.69
C GLY A 227 0.01 8.17 1.89
N PHE A 228 -0.20 8.75 3.07
CA PHE A 228 -1.26 9.75 3.27
C PHE A 228 -0.98 11.03 2.50
N ILE A 229 -1.99 11.67 1.93
CA ILE A 229 -1.88 12.99 1.33
C ILE A 229 -1.67 14.02 2.47
N PRO A 230 -0.67 14.94 2.33
CA PRO A 230 0.15 15.24 1.15
C PRO A 230 1.48 14.49 1.05
N LEU A 231 1.73 13.49 1.87
CA LEU A 231 3.01 12.79 2.03
C LEU A 231 3.20 11.60 1.07
N HIS A 232 2.33 11.44 0.09
CA HIS A 232 2.15 10.26 -0.79
C HIS A 232 3.00 10.28 -2.06
N THR A 233 3.70 11.35 -2.38
CA THR A 233 4.20 11.69 -3.73
C THR A 233 5.17 10.66 -4.32
N TRP A 234 5.84 9.87 -3.50
CA TRP A 234 6.72 8.79 -3.92
C TRP A 234 5.98 7.57 -4.52
N LEU A 235 4.74 7.33 -4.03
CA LEU A 235 4.02 6.08 -4.26
C LEU A 235 3.58 5.90 -5.72
N PRO A 236 2.97 6.92 -6.40
CA PRO A 236 2.59 6.82 -7.81
C PRO A 236 3.77 6.70 -8.78
N GLU A 237 4.98 6.95 -8.33
CA GLU A 237 6.21 6.84 -9.14
C GLU A 237 6.96 5.54 -8.87
N ALA A 238 7.13 5.16 -7.60
CA ALA A 238 7.86 3.97 -7.21
C ALA A 238 7.17 2.67 -7.68
N HIS A 239 5.83 2.60 -7.62
CA HIS A 239 5.12 1.39 -8.05
C HIS A 239 5.21 1.06 -9.54
N PRO A 240 5.09 2.03 -10.47
CA PRO A 240 5.36 1.76 -11.89
C PRO A 240 6.81 1.36 -12.18
N ALA A 241 7.77 1.91 -11.43
CA ALA A 241 9.20 1.63 -11.58
C ALA A 241 9.59 0.22 -11.10
N ALA A 242 8.98 -0.24 -10.00
CA ALA A 242 9.29 -1.54 -9.42
C ALA A 242 8.75 -2.71 -10.25
N PRO A 243 9.41 -3.89 -10.26
CA PRO A 243 8.85 -5.13 -10.78
C PRO A 243 7.50 -5.46 -10.14
N SER A 244 6.56 -6.08 -10.88
CA SER A 244 5.17 -6.19 -10.43
C SER A 244 4.97 -7.02 -9.16
N HIS A 245 5.77 -8.07 -8.96
CA HIS A 245 5.75 -8.84 -7.70
C HIS A 245 6.20 -7.99 -6.51
N VAL A 246 7.18 -7.10 -6.71
CA VAL A 246 7.61 -6.12 -5.70
C VAL A 246 6.52 -5.08 -5.45
N SER A 247 5.91 -4.52 -6.52
CA SER A 247 4.80 -3.57 -6.39
C SER A 247 3.62 -4.16 -5.62
N GLY A 248 3.30 -5.45 -5.83
CA GLY A 248 2.28 -6.17 -5.08
C GLY A 248 2.58 -6.25 -3.58
N VAL A 249 3.83 -6.53 -3.19
CA VAL A 249 4.27 -6.58 -1.78
C VAL A 249 4.36 -5.17 -1.18
N MET A 250 4.91 -4.20 -1.91
CA MET A 250 4.99 -2.81 -1.44
C MET A 250 3.59 -2.25 -1.14
N SER A 251 2.66 -2.35 -2.07
CA SER A 251 1.29 -1.90 -1.87
C SER A 251 0.52 -2.82 -0.91
N GLY A 252 0.74 -4.13 -1.01
CA GLY A 252 0.06 -5.13 -0.19
C GLY A 252 0.38 -5.01 1.29
N VAL A 253 1.66 -4.81 1.67
CA VAL A 253 2.05 -4.88 3.08
C VAL A 253 3.04 -3.81 3.52
N MET A 254 4.01 -3.39 2.72
CA MET A 254 5.04 -2.45 3.17
C MET A 254 4.47 -1.09 3.62
N ILE A 255 3.50 -0.52 2.90
CA ILE A 255 2.84 0.73 3.30
C ILE A 255 2.04 0.59 4.60
N LYS A 256 1.59 -0.63 4.94
CA LYS A 256 0.87 -0.91 6.20
C LYS A 256 1.77 -0.92 7.42
N MET A 257 3.10 -0.96 7.25
CA MET A 257 4.02 -0.74 8.37
C MET A 257 3.86 0.67 8.96
N GLY A 258 3.52 1.67 8.11
CA GLY A 258 3.13 3.00 8.59
C GLY A 258 1.84 2.98 9.41
N ILE A 259 0.83 2.22 8.98
CA ILE A 259 -0.43 2.02 9.74
C ILE A 259 -0.15 1.32 11.08
N TYR A 260 0.69 0.28 11.07
CA TYR A 260 1.14 -0.39 12.31
C TYR A 260 1.75 0.60 13.29
N GLY A 261 2.68 1.46 12.81
CA GLY A 261 3.33 2.47 13.65
C GLY A 261 2.33 3.47 14.24
N ILE A 262 1.37 3.96 13.45
CA ILE A 262 0.30 4.85 13.91
C ILE A 262 -0.54 4.17 15.01
N LEU A 263 -1.00 2.92 14.78
CA LEU A 263 -1.75 2.18 15.79
C LEU A 263 -0.93 1.95 17.07
N ARG A 264 0.38 1.67 16.92
CA ARG A 264 1.27 1.42 18.04
C ARG A 264 1.45 2.66 18.93
N VAL A 265 1.51 3.85 18.36
CA VAL A 265 1.54 5.11 19.11
C VAL A 265 0.19 5.40 19.76
N LEU A 266 -0.93 5.18 19.05
CA LEU A 266 -2.28 5.43 19.54
C LEU A 266 -2.63 4.62 20.79
N ILE A 267 -2.07 3.43 20.97
CA ILE A 267 -2.26 2.60 22.18
C ILE A 267 -1.81 3.33 23.45
N SER A 268 -0.83 4.21 23.34
CA SER A 268 -0.24 4.92 24.46
C SER A 268 -0.82 6.33 24.70
N VAL A 269 -1.58 6.87 23.74
CA VAL A 269 -2.20 8.20 23.82
C VAL A 269 -3.27 8.21 24.92
N GLN A 270 -3.24 9.26 25.78
CA GLN A 270 -4.15 9.43 26.92
C GLN A 270 -5.01 10.69 26.81
N ASN A 271 -4.43 11.77 26.28
CA ASN A 271 -5.06 13.08 26.17
C ASN A 271 -5.16 13.50 24.69
N ASP A 272 -5.88 14.57 24.41
CA ASP A 272 -6.04 15.14 23.04
C ASP A 272 -6.68 14.18 22.02
N LEU A 273 -7.31 13.08 22.48
CA LEU A 273 -7.86 12.01 21.61
C LEU A 273 -8.81 12.56 20.57
N LEU A 274 -9.69 13.51 20.92
CA LEU A 274 -10.65 14.06 19.96
C LEU A 274 -9.95 14.81 18.82
N LEU A 275 -8.97 15.65 19.16
CA LEU A 275 -8.19 16.41 18.18
C LEU A 275 -7.36 15.47 17.29
N ILE A 276 -6.73 14.46 17.87
CA ILE A 276 -5.97 13.42 17.15
C ILE A 276 -6.90 12.66 16.20
N GLY A 277 -8.05 12.21 16.71
CA GLY A 277 -9.03 11.47 15.91
C GLY A 277 -9.57 12.28 14.72
N ILE A 278 -9.93 13.53 14.93
CA ILE A 278 -10.37 14.44 13.86
C ILE A 278 -9.24 14.67 12.84
N THR A 279 -8.02 14.87 13.29
CA THR A 279 -6.86 15.07 12.40
C THR A 279 -6.63 13.86 11.50
N ILE A 280 -6.63 12.65 12.08
CA ILE A 280 -6.53 11.40 11.30
C ILE A 280 -7.67 11.31 10.31
N LEU A 281 -8.92 11.55 10.74
CA LEU A 281 -10.11 11.42 9.92
C LEU A 281 -10.07 12.38 8.72
N VAL A 282 -9.76 13.66 8.95
CA VAL A 282 -9.71 14.68 7.89
C VAL A 282 -8.63 14.36 6.85
N ILE A 283 -7.40 14.03 7.31
CA ILE A 283 -6.31 13.64 6.39
C ILE A 283 -6.69 12.38 5.60
N SER A 284 -7.38 11.45 6.24
CA SER A 284 -7.81 10.19 5.63
C SER A 284 -8.91 10.40 4.58
N LEU A 285 -9.91 11.24 4.86
CA LEU A 285 -10.93 11.63 3.88
C LEU A 285 -10.32 12.32 2.66
N ILE A 286 -9.40 13.27 2.89
CA ILE A 286 -8.67 13.94 1.81
C ILE A 286 -7.89 12.92 0.99
N SER A 287 -7.19 11.99 1.65
CA SER A 287 -6.42 10.94 0.97
C SER A 287 -7.30 9.99 0.16
N GLY A 288 -8.44 9.58 0.71
CA GLY A 288 -9.41 8.73 0.02
C GLY A 288 -9.99 9.40 -1.23
N ILE A 289 -10.52 10.60 -1.09
CA ILE A 289 -11.17 11.33 -2.18
C ILE A 289 -10.16 11.73 -3.25
N LEU A 290 -9.07 12.40 -2.90
CA LEU A 290 -8.08 12.83 -3.89
C LEU A 290 -7.34 11.66 -4.52
N GLY A 291 -7.09 10.57 -3.76
CA GLY A 291 -6.49 9.36 -4.28
C GLY A 291 -7.30 8.76 -5.42
N VAL A 292 -8.60 8.54 -5.23
CA VAL A 292 -9.47 8.00 -6.28
C VAL A 292 -9.64 8.99 -7.44
N MET A 293 -9.75 10.30 -7.15
CA MET A 293 -9.84 11.34 -8.16
C MET A 293 -8.63 11.32 -9.10
N MET A 294 -7.43 11.20 -8.56
CA MET A 294 -6.19 11.11 -9.34
C MET A 294 -6.07 9.77 -10.09
N ALA A 295 -6.60 8.68 -9.54
CA ALA A 295 -6.59 7.36 -10.21
C ALA A 295 -7.40 7.37 -11.51
N ILE A 296 -8.58 8.01 -11.51
CA ILE A 296 -9.48 8.07 -12.68
C ILE A 296 -8.79 8.68 -13.91
N VAL A 297 -7.89 9.62 -13.74
CA VAL A 297 -7.24 10.34 -14.84
C VAL A 297 -5.93 9.71 -15.31
N GLN A 298 -5.49 8.61 -14.67
CA GLN A 298 -4.27 7.92 -15.09
C GLN A 298 -4.46 7.07 -16.34
N HIS A 299 -3.41 7.02 -17.17
CA HIS A 299 -3.32 6.19 -18.37
C HIS A 299 -2.32 5.03 -18.20
N ASP A 300 -1.42 5.08 -17.23
CA ASP A 300 -0.57 3.96 -16.82
C ASP A 300 -1.30 3.08 -15.80
N LEU A 301 -1.47 1.79 -16.10
CA LEU A 301 -2.23 0.86 -15.26
C LEU A 301 -1.62 0.71 -13.85
N LYS A 302 -0.30 0.64 -13.72
CA LYS A 302 0.35 0.55 -12.41
C LYS A 302 0.22 1.86 -11.61
N ARG A 303 0.29 3.00 -12.28
CA ARG A 303 0.11 4.32 -11.66
C ARG A 303 -1.33 4.53 -11.17
N LEU A 304 -2.31 4.07 -11.96
CA LEU A 304 -3.72 4.02 -11.56
C LEU A 304 -3.88 3.21 -10.27
N LEU A 305 -3.31 2.00 -10.23
CA LEU A 305 -3.34 1.15 -9.04
C LEU A 305 -2.61 1.78 -7.85
N ALA A 306 -1.53 2.52 -8.09
CA ALA A 306 -0.80 3.22 -7.03
C ALA A 306 -1.67 4.28 -6.34
N TYR A 307 -2.40 5.12 -7.08
CA TYR A 307 -3.33 6.09 -6.51
C TYR A 307 -4.49 5.44 -5.75
N HIS A 308 -4.98 4.30 -6.22
CA HIS A 308 -5.93 3.50 -5.44
C HIS A 308 -5.34 2.91 -4.14
N SER A 309 -4.01 2.83 -4.00
CA SER A 309 -3.41 2.47 -2.70
C SER A 309 -3.51 3.63 -1.72
N ILE A 310 -3.33 4.87 -2.18
CA ILE A 310 -3.52 6.09 -1.39
C ILE A 310 -4.98 6.21 -0.92
N GLU A 311 -5.91 5.98 -1.83
CA GLU A 311 -7.35 5.92 -1.53
C GLU A 311 -7.64 4.94 -0.39
N ASN A 312 -7.18 3.71 -0.51
CA ASN A 312 -7.47 2.67 0.47
C ASN A 312 -6.75 2.88 1.82
N ILE A 313 -5.57 3.50 1.82
CA ILE A 313 -4.95 4.00 3.06
C ILE A 313 -5.85 5.06 3.71
N GLY A 314 -6.52 5.89 2.91
CA GLY A 314 -7.56 6.81 3.39
C GLY A 314 -8.70 6.05 4.08
N ILE A 315 -9.23 4.97 3.48
CA ILE A 315 -10.31 4.16 4.08
C ILE A 315 -9.86 3.53 5.42
N ILE A 316 -8.63 2.98 5.47
CA ILE A 316 -8.05 2.47 6.72
C ILE A 316 -7.98 3.57 7.76
N GLY A 317 -7.48 4.74 7.39
CA GLY A 317 -7.36 5.88 8.28
C GLY A 317 -8.70 6.46 8.73
N ILE A 318 -9.76 6.42 7.90
CA ILE A 318 -11.14 6.74 8.31
C ILE A 318 -11.57 5.83 9.46
N GLY A 319 -11.39 4.50 9.31
CA GLY A 319 -11.72 3.55 10.36
C GLY A 319 -10.95 3.82 11.66
N ILE A 320 -9.64 4.11 11.58
CA ILE A 320 -8.81 4.44 12.74
C ILE A 320 -9.25 5.76 13.37
N GLY A 321 -9.46 6.83 12.58
CA GLY A 321 -9.89 8.14 13.06
C GLY A 321 -11.22 8.10 13.80
N LEU A 322 -12.21 7.37 13.23
CA LEU A 322 -13.51 7.12 13.88
C LEU A 322 -13.33 6.32 15.17
N GLY A 323 -12.44 5.33 15.17
CA GLY A 323 -12.11 4.55 16.36
C GLY A 323 -11.59 5.43 17.50
N VAL A 324 -10.67 6.36 17.22
CA VAL A 324 -10.11 7.32 18.18
C VAL A 324 -11.18 8.32 18.66
N ILE A 325 -12.02 8.84 17.75
CA ILE A 325 -13.14 9.71 18.12
C ILE A 325 -14.11 8.97 19.05
N GLY A 326 -14.39 7.69 18.78
CA GLY A 326 -15.21 6.85 19.64
C GLY A 326 -14.62 6.71 21.05
N MET A 327 -13.30 6.54 21.20
CA MET A 327 -12.64 6.53 22.51
C MET A 327 -12.77 7.89 23.21
N ALA A 328 -12.53 8.99 22.48
CA ALA A 328 -12.63 10.35 23.04
C ALA A 328 -14.03 10.73 23.54
N THR A 329 -15.07 10.11 22.96
CA THR A 329 -16.47 10.43 23.25
C THR A 329 -17.20 9.32 24.04
N ASN A 330 -16.44 8.31 24.52
CA ASN A 330 -16.98 7.12 25.17
C ASN A 330 -18.06 6.39 24.38
N ASN A 331 -17.95 6.44 23.02
CA ASN A 331 -18.87 5.78 22.10
C ASN A 331 -18.27 4.41 21.70
N THR A 332 -18.52 3.38 22.49
CA THR A 332 -17.99 2.02 22.27
C THR A 332 -18.33 1.44 20.89
N PRO A 333 -19.56 1.59 20.34
CA PRO A 333 -19.86 1.15 18.97
C PRO A 333 -18.95 1.77 17.92
N LEU A 334 -18.75 3.09 17.96
CA LEU A 334 -17.89 3.81 17.03
C LEU A 334 -16.43 3.37 17.16
N SER A 335 -15.96 3.22 18.38
CA SER A 335 -14.60 2.80 18.67
C SER A 335 -14.33 1.37 18.18
N LEU A 336 -15.14 0.40 18.62
CA LEU A 336 -14.95 -1.01 18.25
C LEU A 336 -15.04 -1.22 16.74
N LEU A 337 -16.12 -0.72 16.12
CA LEU A 337 -16.40 -0.99 14.71
C LEU A 337 -15.50 -0.17 13.77
N GLY A 338 -15.14 1.07 14.16
CA GLY A 338 -14.19 1.90 13.42
C GLY A 338 -12.80 1.27 13.35
N PHE A 339 -12.21 0.97 14.50
CA PHE A 339 -10.89 0.30 14.54
C PHE A 339 -10.92 -1.07 13.88
N SER A 340 -11.96 -1.86 14.12
CA SER A 340 -12.04 -3.21 13.54
C SER A 340 -12.22 -3.17 12.03
N GLY A 341 -13.04 -2.26 11.52
CA GLY A 341 -13.18 -2.04 10.08
C GLY A 341 -11.87 -1.60 9.44
N GLY A 342 -11.17 -0.63 10.06
CA GLY A 342 -9.86 -0.17 9.60
C GLY A 342 -8.80 -1.29 9.62
N LEU A 343 -8.70 -2.06 10.71
CA LEU A 343 -7.74 -3.16 10.82
C LEU A 343 -8.06 -4.31 9.86
N LEU A 344 -9.33 -4.69 9.70
CA LEU A 344 -9.74 -5.69 8.71
C LEU A 344 -9.45 -5.21 7.28
N HIS A 345 -9.61 -3.90 7.02
CA HIS A 345 -9.31 -3.32 5.71
C HIS A 345 -7.81 -3.38 5.39
N VAL A 346 -6.91 -3.41 6.39
CA VAL A 346 -5.48 -3.69 6.17
C VAL A 346 -5.28 -5.04 5.50
N LEU A 347 -5.92 -6.11 5.99
CA LEU A 347 -5.86 -7.45 5.41
C LEU A 347 -6.52 -7.49 4.02
N ASN A 348 -7.72 -6.94 3.90
CA ASN A 348 -8.49 -6.96 2.67
C ASN A 348 -7.77 -6.23 1.53
N HIS A 349 -7.27 -5.04 1.82
CA HIS A 349 -6.49 -4.24 0.88
C HIS A 349 -5.17 -4.93 0.50
N SER A 350 -4.52 -5.64 1.42
CA SER A 350 -3.32 -6.43 1.12
C SER A 350 -3.59 -7.46 0.02
N LEU A 351 -4.71 -8.18 0.11
CA LEU A 351 -5.09 -9.23 -0.81
C LEU A 351 -5.46 -8.69 -2.21
N PHE A 352 -6.47 -7.82 -2.29
CA PHE A 352 -6.94 -7.37 -3.61
C PHE A 352 -5.91 -6.47 -4.31
N LYS A 353 -5.05 -5.76 -3.58
CA LYS A 353 -3.97 -4.96 -4.18
C LYS A 353 -2.85 -5.81 -4.74
N SER A 354 -2.41 -6.81 -3.99
CA SER A 354 -1.42 -7.76 -4.53
C SER A 354 -1.94 -8.44 -5.79
N LEU A 355 -3.20 -8.90 -5.77
CA LEU A 355 -3.85 -9.48 -6.94
C LEU A 355 -3.84 -8.55 -8.14
N LEU A 356 -4.28 -7.29 -7.97
CA LEU A 356 -4.35 -6.31 -9.05
C LEU A 356 -2.97 -5.93 -9.61
N PHE A 357 -1.94 -5.81 -8.76
CA PHE A 357 -0.58 -5.56 -9.22
C PHE A 357 0.03 -6.77 -9.93
N PHE A 358 -0.28 -7.99 -9.51
CA PHE A 358 0.13 -9.21 -10.21
C PHE A 358 -0.55 -9.28 -11.57
N ASN A 359 -1.85 -8.98 -11.67
CA ASN A 359 -2.55 -8.87 -12.94
C ASN A 359 -1.95 -7.81 -13.86
N ALA A 360 -1.67 -6.60 -13.34
CA ALA A 360 -0.99 -5.56 -14.12
C ALA A 360 0.39 -6.03 -14.60
N GLY A 361 1.08 -6.86 -13.81
CA GLY A 361 2.31 -7.52 -14.20
C GLY A 361 2.11 -8.56 -15.29
N SER A 362 1.06 -9.35 -15.24
CA SER A 362 0.70 -10.33 -16.28
C SER A 362 0.40 -9.63 -17.60
N ILE A 363 -0.35 -8.52 -17.55
CA ILE A 363 -0.63 -7.69 -18.73
C ILE A 363 0.67 -7.09 -19.29
N TYR A 364 1.52 -6.51 -18.43
CA TYR A 364 2.79 -5.94 -18.86
C TYR A 364 3.71 -6.99 -19.49
N HIS A 365 3.76 -8.21 -18.94
CA HIS A 365 4.53 -9.31 -19.49
C HIS A 365 4.08 -9.72 -20.90
N ALA A 366 2.77 -9.69 -21.17
CA ALA A 366 2.21 -10.03 -22.47
C ALA A 366 2.28 -8.88 -23.50
N MET A 367 2.13 -7.63 -23.04
CA MET A 367 1.96 -6.45 -23.89
C MET A 367 3.24 -5.60 -24.03
N HIS A 368 4.19 -5.70 -23.10
CA HIS A 368 5.36 -4.82 -22.95
C HIS A 368 5.00 -3.33 -22.94
N THR A 369 3.79 -3.00 -22.45
CA THR A 369 3.33 -1.61 -22.23
C THR A 369 2.40 -1.56 -21.03
N ARG A 370 2.39 -0.43 -20.33
CA ARG A 370 1.48 -0.13 -19.21
C ARG A 370 0.38 0.85 -19.61
N ASN A 371 0.48 1.43 -20.83
CA ASN A 371 -0.47 2.42 -21.32
C ASN A 371 -1.77 1.74 -21.73
N ILE A 372 -2.86 1.99 -20.96
CA ILE A 372 -4.19 1.41 -21.18
C ILE A 372 -4.82 1.85 -22.49
N GLU A 373 -4.41 2.99 -23.09
CA GLU A 373 -4.88 3.45 -24.39
C GLU A 373 -4.44 2.54 -25.55
N GLN A 374 -3.36 1.78 -25.35
CA GLN A 374 -2.85 0.84 -26.37
C GLN A 374 -3.40 -0.59 -26.21
N MET A 375 -4.21 -0.83 -25.16
CA MET A 375 -4.77 -2.15 -24.85
C MET A 375 -6.16 -2.30 -25.50
N GLY A 376 -6.88 -3.36 -25.17
CA GLY A 376 -8.25 -3.63 -25.60
C GLY A 376 -8.40 -5.07 -26.06
N GLY A 377 -9.59 -5.64 -25.85
CA GLY A 377 -9.93 -6.99 -26.29
C GLY A 377 -9.17 -8.12 -25.60
N LEU A 378 -8.39 -7.84 -24.53
CA LEU A 378 -7.53 -8.85 -23.87
C LEU A 378 -8.32 -9.98 -23.21
N MET A 379 -9.64 -9.85 -22.99
CA MET A 379 -10.44 -10.92 -22.42
C MET A 379 -10.47 -12.17 -23.31
N LYS A 380 -10.36 -12.01 -24.64
CA LYS A 380 -10.33 -13.14 -25.60
C LYS A 380 -9.00 -13.89 -25.57
N SER A 381 -7.89 -13.16 -25.40
CA SER A 381 -6.52 -13.71 -25.44
C SER A 381 -5.94 -14.06 -24.08
N MET A 382 -6.43 -13.41 -23.01
CA MET A 382 -5.98 -13.57 -21.61
C MET A 382 -7.18 -13.77 -20.67
N PRO A 383 -8.00 -14.83 -20.84
CA PRO A 383 -9.26 -15.00 -20.11
C PRO A 383 -9.06 -15.20 -18.60
N TYR A 384 -8.03 -15.93 -18.18
CA TYR A 384 -7.73 -16.14 -16.75
C TYR A 384 -7.30 -14.84 -16.10
N THR A 385 -6.38 -14.09 -16.70
CA THR A 385 -5.96 -12.77 -16.24
C THR A 385 -7.16 -11.81 -16.16
N ALA A 386 -8.08 -11.84 -17.14
CA ALA A 386 -9.27 -10.99 -17.14
C ALA A 386 -10.20 -11.28 -15.94
N ILE A 387 -10.50 -12.54 -15.68
CA ILE A 387 -11.35 -12.94 -14.54
C ILE A 387 -10.69 -12.57 -13.21
N LEU A 388 -9.38 -12.81 -13.07
CA LEU A 388 -8.60 -12.47 -11.88
C LEU A 388 -8.62 -10.95 -11.62
N PHE A 389 -8.46 -10.14 -12.68
CA PHE A 389 -8.53 -8.67 -12.59
C PHE A 389 -9.96 -8.21 -12.23
N LEU A 390 -10.99 -8.82 -12.81
CA LEU A 390 -12.39 -8.50 -12.51
C LEU A 390 -12.71 -8.72 -11.03
N ILE A 391 -12.33 -9.89 -10.48
CA ILE A 391 -12.55 -10.21 -9.07
C ILE A 391 -11.80 -9.21 -8.17
N GLY A 392 -10.54 -8.89 -8.49
CA GLY A 392 -9.79 -7.88 -7.78
C GLY A 392 -10.45 -6.49 -7.83
N SER A 393 -11.00 -6.13 -9.00
CA SER A 393 -11.72 -4.86 -9.22
C SER A 393 -13.02 -4.79 -8.41
N LEU A 394 -13.79 -5.87 -8.36
CA LEU A 394 -15.02 -5.92 -7.56
C LEU A 394 -14.71 -5.89 -6.06
N ALA A 395 -13.62 -6.55 -5.64
CA ALA A 395 -13.19 -6.58 -4.26
C ALA A 395 -12.74 -5.19 -3.74
N ILE A 396 -11.95 -4.46 -4.54
CA ILE A 396 -11.48 -3.10 -4.15
C ILE A 396 -12.61 -2.07 -4.19
N CYS A 397 -13.63 -2.27 -5.01
CA CYS A 397 -14.82 -1.41 -5.05
C CYS A 397 -15.79 -1.65 -3.88
N GLY A 398 -15.43 -2.49 -2.91
CA GLY A 398 -16.28 -2.78 -1.75
C GLY A 398 -17.60 -3.45 -2.11
N LEU A 399 -17.66 -4.26 -3.18
CA LEU A 399 -18.88 -4.92 -3.63
C LEU A 399 -19.03 -6.31 -3.02
N PRO A 400 -20.23 -6.68 -2.51
CA PRO A 400 -20.49 -8.06 -2.09
C PRO A 400 -20.44 -9.01 -3.31
N PRO A 401 -20.00 -10.25 -3.20
CA PRO A 401 -19.66 -11.00 -1.99
C PRO A 401 -18.18 -10.97 -1.60
N PHE A 402 -17.42 -9.94 -1.97
CA PHE A 402 -15.99 -9.88 -1.78
C PHE A 402 -15.58 -9.24 -0.44
N ASN A 403 -14.31 -9.45 -0.07
CA ASN A 403 -13.75 -9.08 1.21
C ASN A 403 -13.76 -7.57 1.51
N GLY A 404 -13.56 -6.69 0.49
CA GLY A 404 -13.56 -5.23 0.66
C GLY A 404 -14.84 -4.72 1.31
N PHE A 405 -15.98 -5.25 0.88
CA PHE A 405 -17.30 -4.94 1.44
C PHE A 405 -17.36 -5.15 2.96
N ILE A 406 -16.81 -6.26 3.47
CA ILE A 406 -16.92 -6.61 4.90
C ILE A 406 -16.28 -5.56 5.81
N SER A 407 -15.12 -5.06 5.45
CA SER A 407 -14.40 -4.05 6.24
C SER A 407 -15.08 -2.67 6.17
N GLU A 408 -15.53 -2.25 4.99
CA GLU A 408 -16.27 -0.98 4.83
C GLU A 408 -17.62 -1.04 5.54
N TYR A 409 -18.32 -2.18 5.45
CA TYR A 409 -19.57 -2.42 6.17
C TYR A 409 -19.41 -2.20 7.68
N LEU A 410 -18.31 -2.70 8.29
CA LEU A 410 -18.06 -2.47 9.72
C LEU A 410 -17.92 -0.96 10.02
N ILE A 411 -17.20 -0.20 9.17
CA ILE A 411 -17.05 1.25 9.33
C ILE A 411 -18.41 1.94 9.23
N TYR A 412 -19.22 1.61 8.21
CA TYR A 412 -20.57 2.17 8.04
C TYR A 412 -21.49 1.88 9.22
N ILE A 413 -21.54 0.63 9.68
CA ILE A 413 -22.39 0.25 10.83
C ILE A 413 -21.93 0.96 12.11
N GLY A 414 -20.62 1.14 12.30
CA GLY A 414 -20.08 1.94 13.40
C GLY A 414 -20.62 3.37 13.38
N MET A 415 -20.59 4.03 12.23
CA MET A 415 -21.14 5.37 12.03
C MET A 415 -22.65 5.44 12.26
N PHE A 416 -23.42 4.55 11.63
CA PHE A 416 -24.89 4.56 11.77
C PHE A 416 -25.36 4.29 13.21
N LYS A 417 -24.76 3.33 13.91
CA LYS A 417 -25.11 3.05 15.32
C LYS A 417 -24.75 4.21 16.25
N SER A 418 -23.79 5.02 15.89
CA SER A 418 -23.33 6.13 16.72
C SER A 418 -24.18 7.39 16.59
N LEU A 419 -24.93 7.56 15.50
CA LEU A 419 -25.76 8.76 15.27
C LEU A 419 -26.84 8.95 16.33
N SER A 420 -27.37 7.88 16.93
CA SER A 420 -28.43 7.94 17.95
C SER A 420 -27.98 8.55 19.30
N VAL A 421 -26.67 8.55 19.57
CA VAL A 421 -26.07 9.04 20.82
C VAL A 421 -25.09 10.19 20.62
N ALA A 422 -24.91 10.62 19.37
CA ALA A 422 -23.95 11.65 19.00
C ALA A 422 -24.47 13.07 19.28
N SER A 423 -23.60 13.97 19.74
CA SER A 423 -23.88 15.40 19.77
C SER A 423 -24.02 15.94 18.35
N LEU A 424 -24.57 17.17 18.20
CA LEU A 424 -24.72 17.81 16.89
C LEU A 424 -23.39 17.89 16.13
N PHE A 425 -22.30 18.29 16.79
CA PHE A 425 -20.97 18.36 16.19
C PHE A 425 -20.49 16.99 15.72
N GLN A 426 -20.64 15.95 16.54
CA GLN A 426 -20.28 14.57 16.18
C GLN A 426 -21.13 14.06 15.02
N SER A 427 -22.43 14.36 15.01
CA SER A 427 -23.33 13.98 13.93
C SER A 427 -22.92 14.58 12.59
N VAL A 428 -22.50 15.84 12.56
CA VAL A 428 -21.99 16.50 11.35
C VAL A 428 -20.74 15.82 10.82
N ILE A 429 -19.78 15.49 11.71
CA ILE A 429 -18.56 14.77 11.33
C ILE A 429 -18.90 13.38 10.79
N ILE A 430 -19.76 12.62 11.47
CA ILE A 430 -20.16 11.27 11.08
C ILE A 430 -20.88 11.29 9.72
N LEU A 431 -21.86 12.18 9.54
CA LEU A 431 -22.60 12.31 8.28
C LEU A 431 -21.68 12.73 7.14
N GLY A 432 -20.80 13.71 7.38
CA GLY A 432 -19.78 14.09 6.39
C GLY A 432 -18.86 12.93 6.01
N THR A 433 -18.50 12.08 6.96
CA THR A 433 -17.67 10.89 6.73
C THR A 433 -18.42 9.82 5.94
N ILE A 434 -19.71 9.60 6.22
CA ILE A 434 -20.57 8.67 5.45
C ILE A 434 -20.62 9.12 3.98
N VAL A 435 -20.88 10.41 3.73
CA VAL A 435 -20.90 10.97 2.38
C VAL A 435 -19.54 10.85 1.70
N GLY A 436 -18.46 11.16 2.43
CA GLY A 436 -17.09 11.05 1.90
C GLY A 436 -16.72 9.60 1.52
N LEU A 437 -17.02 8.63 2.38
CA LEU A 437 -16.73 7.22 2.11
C LEU A 437 -17.60 6.68 0.95
N ALA A 438 -18.88 7.08 0.87
CA ALA A 438 -19.75 6.72 -0.24
C ALA A 438 -19.25 7.31 -1.57
N LEU A 439 -18.75 8.55 -1.55
CA LEU A 439 -18.14 9.19 -2.72
C LEU A 439 -16.88 8.43 -3.18
N ILE A 440 -16.01 8.02 -2.25
CA ILE A 440 -14.83 7.21 -2.55
C ILE A 440 -15.23 5.93 -3.26
N GLY A 441 -16.17 5.15 -2.71
CA GLY A 441 -16.65 3.89 -3.30
C GLY A 441 -17.27 4.09 -4.69
N GLY A 442 -18.12 5.11 -4.88
CA GLY A 442 -18.72 5.42 -6.18
C GLY A 442 -17.68 5.79 -7.24
N LEU A 443 -16.68 6.58 -6.89
CA LEU A 443 -15.58 6.94 -7.80
C LEU A 443 -14.65 5.74 -8.07
N ALA A 444 -14.46 4.84 -7.10
CA ALA A 444 -13.70 3.59 -7.31
C ALA A 444 -14.39 2.69 -8.35
N ILE A 445 -15.70 2.49 -8.24
CA ILE A 445 -16.49 1.74 -9.23
C ILE A 445 -16.33 2.37 -10.62
N PHE A 446 -16.44 3.69 -10.73
CA PHE A 446 -16.25 4.40 -11.99
C PHE A 446 -14.85 4.16 -12.56
N CYS A 447 -13.80 4.23 -11.73
CA CYS A 447 -12.42 4.02 -12.17
C CYS A 447 -12.16 2.57 -12.63
N PHE A 448 -12.63 1.57 -11.87
CA PHE A 448 -12.41 0.17 -12.23
C PHE A 448 -13.28 -0.29 -13.39
N THR A 449 -14.46 0.29 -13.59
CA THR A 449 -15.24 0.12 -14.83
C THR A 449 -14.44 0.60 -16.04
N LYS A 450 -13.80 1.79 -15.93
CA LYS A 450 -12.86 2.28 -16.96
C LYS A 450 -11.72 1.30 -17.18
N ALA A 451 -11.00 0.92 -16.12
CA ALA A 451 -9.81 0.09 -16.21
C ALA A 451 -10.13 -1.27 -16.83
N PHE A 452 -11.15 -1.96 -16.33
CA PHE A 452 -11.55 -3.26 -16.88
C PHE A 452 -12.08 -3.16 -18.31
N GLY A 453 -13.01 -2.22 -18.56
CA GLY A 453 -13.66 -2.06 -19.85
C GLY A 453 -12.66 -1.71 -20.96
N ILE A 454 -11.73 -0.80 -20.70
CA ILE A 454 -10.76 -0.35 -21.71
C ILE A 454 -9.65 -1.39 -21.95
N VAL A 455 -9.23 -2.12 -20.92
CA VAL A 455 -8.15 -3.10 -21.06
C VAL A 455 -8.64 -4.43 -21.64
N PHE A 456 -9.76 -4.95 -21.15
CA PHE A 456 -10.18 -6.31 -21.45
C PHE A 456 -11.30 -6.43 -22.49
N LEU A 457 -12.16 -5.42 -22.60
CA LEU A 457 -13.30 -5.46 -23.52
C LEU A 457 -13.01 -4.75 -24.86
N GLY A 458 -13.94 -4.87 -25.79
CA GLY A 458 -13.83 -4.27 -27.12
C GLY A 458 -12.85 -5.00 -28.04
N GLU A 459 -12.28 -4.26 -28.98
CA GLU A 459 -11.31 -4.75 -29.98
C GLU A 459 -9.89 -4.29 -29.66
N PRO A 460 -8.86 -5.08 -30.01
CA PRO A 460 -7.46 -4.70 -29.81
C PRO A 460 -7.10 -3.38 -30.51
N ARG A 461 -6.49 -2.44 -29.76
CA ARG A 461 -6.12 -1.11 -30.30
C ARG A 461 -4.70 -1.05 -30.86
N SER A 462 -3.88 -2.05 -30.60
CA SER A 462 -2.49 -2.12 -31.09
C SER A 462 -2.16 -3.53 -31.58
N GLU A 463 -1.13 -3.66 -32.42
CA GLU A 463 -0.63 -4.96 -32.85
C GLU A 463 -0.16 -5.82 -31.66
N LYS A 464 0.42 -5.19 -30.64
CA LYS A 464 0.80 -5.88 -29.39
C LYS A 464 -0.42 -6.51 -28.71
N ALA A 465 -1.56 -5.81 -28.69
CA ALA A 465 -2.79 -6.33 -28.10
C ALA A 465 -3.37 -7.53 -28.89
N LYS A 466 -3.24 -7.51 -30.22
CA LYS A 466 -3.64 -8.65 -31.07
C LYS A 466 -2.78 -9.90 -30.83
N MET A 467 -1.48 -9.69 -30.56
CA MET A 467 -0.51 -10.78 -30.37
C MET A 467 -0.43 -11.26 -28.92
N ALA A 468 -1.09 -10.58 -27.99
CA ALA A 468 -1.05 -10.92 -26.57
C ALA A 468 -1.57 -12.34 -26.32
N LYS A 469 -0.89 -13.07 -25.44
CA LYS A 469 -1.26 -14.43 -25.02
C LYS A 469 -1.27 -14.52 -23.51
N GLU A 470 -2.02 -15.48 -22.98
CA GLU A 470 -2.06 -15.75 -21.54
C GLU A 470 -0.67 -16.07 -20.99
N VAL A 471 -0.43 -15.63 -19.75
CA VAL A 471 0.84 -15.86 -19.07
C VAL A 471 0.95 -17.29 -18.53
N SER A 472 2.18 -17.67 -18.15
CA SER A 472 2.44 -19.00 -17.61
C SER A 472 1.71 -19.28 -16.28
N ASN A 473 1.46 -20.56 -16.00
CA ASN A 473 0.86 -21.01 -14.74
C ASN A 473 1.66 -20.58 -13.49
N ASP A 474 2.98 -20.40 -13.62
CA ASP A 474 3.82 -19.86 -12.53
C ASP A 474 3.37 -18.44 -12.08
N MET A 475 2.73 -17.67 -12.97
CA MET A 475 2.17 -16.35 -12.65
C MET A 475 0.68 -16.41 -12.27
N ILE A 476 -0.07 -17.35 -12.81
CA ILE A 476 -1.52 -17.47 -12.55
C ILE A 476 -1.79 -18.14 -11.19
N PHE A 477 -1.10 -19.22 -10.86
CA PHE A 477 -1.34 -20.01 -9.64
C PHE A 477 -1.27 -19.18 -8.34
N PRO A 478 -0.27 -18.32 -8.13
CA PRO A 478 -0.23 -17.47 -6.93
C PRO A 478 -1.44 -16.53 -6.80
N GLN A 479 -1.99 -16.09 -7.91
CA GLN A 479 -3.16 -15.23 -7.94
C GLN A 479 -4.43 -15.98 -7.50
N TYR A 480 -4.56 -17.27 -7.82
CA TYR A 480 -5.65 -18.10 -7.31
C TYR A 480 -5.59 -18.26 -5.78
N ILE A 481 -4.40 -18.36 -5.18
CA ILE A 481 -4.26 -18.36 -3.71
C ILE A 481 -4.85 -17.08 -3.14
N THR A 482 -4.52 -15.93 -3.73
CA THR A 482 -5.01 -14.63 -3.26
C THR A 482 -6.53 -14.51 -3.39
N ILE A 483 -7.10 -14.95 -4.52
CA ILE A 483 -8.56 -14.95 -4.73
C ILE A 483 -9.27 -15.87 -3.72
N SER A 484 -8.71 -17.02 -3.42
CA SER A 484 -9.30 -17.93 -2.43
C SER A 484 -9.50 -17.23 -1.10
N PHE A 485 -8.51 -16.48 -0.62
CA PHE A 485 -8.66 -15.67 0.61
C PHE A 485 -9.70 -14.55 0.45
N ILE A 486 -9.73 -13.83 -0.68
CA ILE A 486 -10.72 -12.78 -0.95
C ILE A 486 -12.14 -13.34 -0.84
N VAL A 487 -12.40 -14.50 -1.46
CA VAL A 487 -13.71 -15.15 -1.46
C VAL A 487 -14.03 -15.73 -0.07
N ILE A 488 -13.08 -16.38 0.60
CA ILE A 488 -13.30 -16.94 1.94
C ILE A 488 -13.63 -15.83 2.94
N ILE A 489 -12.92 -14.68 2.91
CA ILE A 489 -13.26 -13.56 3.81
C ILE A 489 -14.66 -13.01 3.50
N GLY A 490 -15.05 -12.93 2.23
CA GLY A 490 -16.37 -12.46 1.84
C GLY A 490 -17.50 -13.40 2.26
N LEU A 491 -17.33 -14.72 2.08
CA LEU A 491 -18.35 -15.73 2.36
C LEU A 491 -18.35 -16.22 3.81
N ALA A 492 -17.20 -16.20 4.48
CA ALA A 492 -17.03 -16.66 5.86
C ALA A 492 -16.44 -15.55 6.74
N SER A 493 -16.97 -14.34 6.63
CA SER A 493 -16.44 -13.11 7.25
C SER A 493 -16.26 -13.21 8.76
N VAL A 494 -17.13 -13.94 9.44
CA VAL A 494 -17.11 -14.11 10.90
C VAL A 494 -15.80 -14.73 11.40
N LEU A 495 -15.18 -15.62 10.60
CA LEU A 495 -13.90 -16.26 10.95
C LEU A 495 -12.75 -15.23 11.11
N PHE A 496 -12.82 -14.12 10.39
CA PHE A 496 -11.81 -13.06 10.41
C PHE A 496 -12.21 -11.90 11.32
N VAL A 497 -13.49 -11.58 11.41
CA VAL A 497 -14.00 -10.46 12.22
C VAL A 497 -13.89 -10.75 13.73
N ARG A 498 -14.20 -11.98 14.19
CA ARG A 498 -14.08 -12.32 15.62
C ARG A 498 -12.66 -12.10 16.17
N PRO A 499 -11.58 -12.62 15.54
CA PRO A 499 -10.23 -12.32 15.99
C PRO A 499 -9.91 -10.82 15.98
N VAL A 500 -10.40 -10.07 14.98
CA VAL A 500 -10.17 -8.62 14.91
C VAL A 500 -10.85 -7.89 16.07
N PHE A 501 -12.09 -8.26 16.44
CA PHE A 501 -12.78 -7.70 17.62
C PHE A 501 -12.02 -8.00 18.91
N ASP A 502 -11.50 -9.23 19.07
CA ASP A 502 -10.69 -9.60 20.23
C ASP A 502 -9.34 -8.82 20.28
N ILE A 503 -8.69 -8.61 19.14
CA ILE A 503 -7.47 -7.78 19.06
C ILE A 503 -7.79 -6.36 19.51
N ILE A 504 -8.78 -5.72 18.90
CA ILE A 504 -9.11 -4.31 19.14
C ILE A 504 -9.57 -4.08 20.57
N SER A 505 -10.43 -4.95 21.12
CA SER A 505 -10.92 -4.80 22.50
C SER A 505 -9.78 -4.88 23.51
N ARG A 506 -8.82 -5.78 23.33
CA ARG A 506 -7.67 -5.92 24.23
C ARG A 506 -6.63 -4.81 24.05
N VAL A 507 -6.34 -4.44 22.81
CA VAL A 507 -5.34 -3.42 22.49
C VAL A 507 -5.74 -2.04 23.00
N PHE A 508 -7.02 -1.68 22.88
CA PHE A 508 -7.56 -0.39 23.31
C PHE A 508 -8.36 -0.47 24.62
N ASN A 509 -8.33 -1.60 25.34
CA ASN A 509 -9.02 -1.82 26.61
C ASN A 509 -10.53 -1.46 26.56
N LEU A 510 -11.22 -1.84 25.47
CA LEU A 510 -12.64 -1.56 25.31
C LEU A 510 -13.46 -2.54 26.17
N THR A 511 -14.35 -1.99 26.99
CA THR A 511 -15.31 -2.74 27.82
C THR A 511 -16.67 -2.81 27.14
N ASP A 512 -17.57 -3.68 27.63
CA ASP A 512 -18.97 -3.80 27.21
C ASP A 512 -19.20 -4.01 25.71
N ILE A 513 -18.29 -4.75 25.06
CA ILE A 513 -18.35 -5.01 23.63
C ILE A 513 -19.31 -6.15 23.24
N THR A 514 -19.76 -7.00 24.19
CA THR A 514 -20.43 -8.27 23.91
C THR A 514 -21.71 -8.12 23.09
N LEU A 515 -22.57 -7.16 23.43
CA LEU A 515 -23.81 -6.89 22.70
C LEU A 515 -23.54 -6.36 21.28
N ILE A 516 -22.58 -5.43 21.16
CA ILE A 516 -22.22 -4.80 19.87
C ILE A 516 -21.59 -5.81 18.94
N ALA A 517 -20.63 -6.59 19.46
CA ALA A 517 -19.95 -7.65 18.74
C ALA A 517 -20.95 -8.76 18.34
N GLY A 518 -21.81 -9.19 19.25
CA GLY A 518 -22.82 -10.22 18.99
C GLY A 518 -23.80 -9.82 17.89
N ALA A 519 -24.36 -8.60 17.94
CA ALA A 519 -25.25 -8.08 16.90
C ALA A 519 -24.54 -7.95 15.54
N SER A 520 -23.30 -7.48 15.53
CA SER A 520 -22.51 -7.33 14.30
C SER A 520 -22.16 -8.69 13.67
N ILE A 521 -21.83 -9.70 14.50
CA ILE A 521 -21.56 -11.08 14.05
C ILE A 521 -22.84 -11.70 13.48
N SER A 522 -24.01 -11.50 14.10
CA SER A 522 -25.29 -11.98 13.59
C SER A 522 -25.59 -11.41 12.20
N ASN A 523 -25.45 -10.09 12.02
CA ASN A 523 -25.64 -9.44 10.72
C ASN A 523 -24.66 -9.97 9.66
N LEU A 524 -23.39 -10.11 10.01
CA LEU A 524 -22.38 -10.66 9.11
C LEU A 524 -22.63 -12.11 8.72
N THR A 525 -23.20 -12.91 9.63
CA THR A 525 -23.62 -14.29 9.32
C THR A 525 -24.73 -14.30 8.27
N GLN A 526 -25.72 -13.40 8.39
CA GLN A 526 -26.80 -13.26 7.40
C GLN A 526 -26.25 -12.78 6.05
N ILE A 527 -25.35 -11.79 6.05
CA ILE A 527 -24.68 -11.30 4.83
C ILE A 527 -23.89 -12.43 4.17
N SER A 528 -23.14 -13.21 4.92
CA SER A 528 -22.36 -14.35 4.39
C SER A 528 -23.29 -15.41 3.78
N LEU A 529 -24.42 -15.70 4.41
CA LEU A 529 -25.41 -16.64 3.88
C LEU A 529 -26.02 -16.14 2.57
N LEU A 530 -26.47 -14.88 2.52
CA LEU A 530 -27.01 -14.26 1.30
C LEU A 530 -25.98 -14.21 0.18
N SER A 531 -24.74 -13.88 0.50
CA SER A 531 -23.60 -13.91 -0.44
C SER A 531 -23.35 -15.32 -0.97
N GLY A 532 -23.44 -16.35 -0.12
CA GLY A 532 -23.35 -17.75 -0.51
C GLY A 532 -24.47 -18.16 -1.48
N VAL A 533 -25.71 -17.80 -1.16
CA VAL A 533 -26.87 -18.04 -2.05
C VAL A 533 -26.66 -17.34 -3.41
N PHE A 534 -26.20 -16.10 -3.43
CA PHE A 534 -25.90 -15.36 -4.65
C PHE A 534 -24.85 -16.07 -5.51
N VAL A 535 -23.72 -16.49 -4.90
CA VAL A 535 -22.66 -17.21 -5.60
C VAL A 535 -23.14 -18.54 -6.15
N ILE A 536 -23.88 -19.33 -5.35
CA ILE A 536 -24.43 -20.63 -5.78
C ILE A 536 -25.39 -20.42 -6.95
N THR A 537 -26.29 -19.45 -6.87
CA THR A 537 -27.24 -19.14 -7.95
C THR A 537 -26.50 -18.73 -9.22
N THR A 538 -25.47 -17.90 -9.10
CA THR A 538 -24.62 -17.49 -10.24
C THR A 538 -23.95 -18.70 -10.90
N VAL A 539 -23.37 -19.60 -10.09
CA VAL A 539 -22.73 -20.82 -10.60
C VAL A 539 -23.76 -21.72 -11.30
N ILE A 540 -24.94 -21.92 -10.71
CA ILE A 540 -26.03 -22.70 -11.33
C ILE A 540 -26.43 -22.12 -12.68
N LEU A 541 -26.59 -20.79 -12.77
CA LEU A 541 -26.94 -20.11 -14.02
C LEU A 541 -25.82 -20.24 -15.07
N LEU A 542 -24.57 -20.16 -14.68
CA LEU A 542 -23.43 -20.35 -15.59
C LEU A 542 -23.35 -21.79 -16.11
N VAL A 543 -23.57 -22.77 -15.23
CA VAL A 543 -23.59 -24.19 -15.58
C VAL A 543 -24.77 -24.47 -16.52
N TYR A 544 -25.97 -23.98 -16.18
CA TYR A 544 -27.16 -24.09 -17.03
C TYR A 544 -26.90 -23.48 -18.42
N ARG A 545 -26.35 -22.25 -18.47
CA ARG A 545 -25.98 -21.58 -19.73
C ARG A 545 -24.99 -22.43 -20.54
N HIS A 546 -23.96 -22.99 -19.89
CA HIS A 546 -22.97 -23.81 -20.58
C HIS A 546 -23.61 -25.03 -21.25
N TYR A 547 -24.46 -25.79 -20.54
CA TYR A 547 -25.13 -26.97 -21.10
C TYR A 547 -26.16 -26.59 -22.14
N HIS A 548 -26.90 -25.50 -21.93
CA HIS A 548 -27.91 -25.04 -22.89
C HIS A 548 -27.28 -24.56 -24.23
N LEU A 549 -26.15 -23.86 -24.17
CA LEU A 549 -25.45 -23.42 -25.38
C LEU A 549 -24.72 -24.54 -26.12
N LYS A 550 -24.28 -25.60 -25.38
CA LYS A 550 -23.59 -26.74 -26.00
C LYS A 550 -24.48 -27.47 -27.06
N SER A 551 -25.77 -27.43 -26.90
CA SER A 551 -26.73 -28.08 -27.82
C SER A 551 -27.23 -27.16 -28.93
N ARG A 552 -26.80 -25.90 -29.01
CA ARG A 552 -27.25 -24.92 -30.02
C ARG A 552 -26.14 -24.53 -30.99
N GLN A 553 -26.54 -24.23 -32.19
CA GLN A 553 -25.64 -23.56 -33.16
C GLN A 553 -25.42 -22.12 -32.73
N ILE A 554 -24.17 -21.76 -32.43
CA ILE A 554 -23.78 -20.40 -32.05
C ILE A 554 -23.28 -19.71 -33.33
N SER A 555 -23.95 -18.62 -33.71
CA SER A 555 -23.47 -17.75 -34.79
C SER A 555 -22.58 -16.64 -34.17
N TYR A 556 -21.45 -16.40 -34.82
CA TYR A 556 -20.57 -15.29 -34.46
C TYR A 556 -20.78 -14.15 -35.48
N GLY A 557 -20.95 -12.95 -34.95
CA GLY A 557 -21.11 -11.75 -35.76
C GLY A 557 -20.50 -10.53 -35.08
N PRO A 558 -20.34 -9.41 -35.79
CA PRO A 558 -19.89 -8.16 -35.18
C PRO A 558 -20.92 -7.67 -34.15
N THR A 559 -20.44 -6.93 -33.16
CA THR A 559 -21.34 -6.25 -32.21
C THR A 559 -22.24 -5.28 -33.00
N TRP A 560 -23.52 -5.24 -32.67
CA TRP A 560 -24.45 -4.32 -33.31
C TRP A 560 -24.01 -2.86 -33.17
N SER A 561 -23.85 -2.16 -34.27
CA SER A 561 -23.32 -0.81 -34.36
C SER A 561 -24.27 0.18 -35.04
N CYS A 562 -25.56 0.09 -34.71
CA CYS A 562 -26.61 0.96 -35.27
C CYS A 562 -26.67 0.96 -36.82
N GLY A 563 -26.45 -0.21 -37.44
CA GLY A 563 -26.44 -0.36 -38.88
C GLY A 563 -25.11 -0.08 -39.60
N TYR A 564 -24.08 0.39 -38.90
CA TYR A 564 -22.75 0.57 -39.45
C TYR A 564 -21.95 -0.73 -39.39
N SER A 565 -21.69 -1.32 -40.59
CA SER A 565 -21.08 -2.66 -40.69
C SER A 565 -19.55 -2.69 -40.64
N ALA A 566 -18.89 -1.53 -40.76
CA ALA A 566 -17.43 -1.41 -40.86
C ALA A 566 -16.80 -0.88 -39.56
N GLY A 567 -17.22 -1.38 -38.38
CA GLY A 567 -16.67 -1.00 -37.09
C GLY A 567 -15.15 -1.24 -36.99
N THR A 568 -14.42 -0.26 -36.47
CA THR A 568 -12.97 -0.33 -36.27
C THR A 568 -12.60 -0.13 -34.82
N SER A 569 -11.38 -0.51 -34.43
CA SER A 569 -10.83 -0.28 -33.08
C SER A 569 -10.80 1.20 -32.67
N LYS A 570 -10.96 2.14 -33.62
CA LYS A 570 -11.05 3.58 -33.37
C LYS A 570 -12.45 4.04 -32.93
N GLN A 571 -13.49 3.24 -33.12
CA GLN A 571 -14.89 3.55 -32.85
C GLN A 571 -15.35 2.96 -31.51
N GLN A 572 -14.47 2.96 -30.52
CA GLN A 572 -14.76 2.47 -29.18
C GLN A 572 -14.25 3.47 -28.13
N TYR A 573 -14.80 3.41 -26.92
CA TYR A 573 -14.35 4.26 -25.83
C TYR A 573 -12.87 4.05 -25.52
N THR A 574 -12.13 5.14 -25.42
CA THR A 574 -10.76 5.18 -24.89
C THR A 574 -10.78 5.56 -23.41
N ALA A 575 -9.66 5.38 -22.69
CA ALA A 575 -9.57 5.81 -21.29
C ALA A 575 -9.79 7.32 -21.16
N THR A 576 -9.27 8.10 -22.12
CA THR A 576 -9.46 9.55 -22.18
C THR A 576 -10.92 9.93 -22.39
N SER A 577 -11.60 9.30 -23.38
CA SER A 577 -13.01 9.63 -23.67
C SER A 577 -13.94 9.22 -22.51
N TYR A 578 -13.67 8.09 -21.86
CA TYR A 578 -14.44 7.66 -20.70
C TYR A 578 -14.35 8.66 -19.54
N ALA A 579 -13.15 9.19 -19.28
CA ALA A 579 -12.92 10.16 -18.21
C ALA A 579 -13.21 11.63 -18.64
N TYR A 580 -13.68 11.89 -19.86
CA TYR A 580 -13.78 13.27 -20.39
C TYR A 580 -14.67 14.19 -19.56
N ASN A 581 -15.91 13.77 -19.29
CA ASN A 581 -16.86 14.56 -18.48
C ASN A 581 -16.38 14.72 -17.05
N TYR A 582 -15.81 13.68 -16.48
CA TYR A 582 -15.21 13.73 -15.15
C TYR A 582 -14.06 14.75 -15.10
N ASN A 583 -13.15 14.75 -16.07
CA ASN A 583 -12.06 15.72 -16.16
C ASN A 583 -12.55 17.16 -16.29
N HIS A 584 -13.70 17.39 -16.92
CA HIS A 584 -14.28 18.72 -17.04
C HIS A 584 -14.79 19.22 -15.68
N ILE A 585 -15.49 18.37 -14.94
CA ILE A 585 -16.04 18.71 -13.60
C ILE A 585 -14.91 18.87 -12.58
N ALA A 586 -13.95 17.97 -12.57
CA ALA A 586 -12.86 17.92 -11.61
C ALA A 586 -11.65 18.82 -11.96
N LYS A 587 -11.71 19.57 -13.06
CA LYS A 587 -10.62 20.44 -13.55
C LYS A 587 -10.00 21.36 -12.49
N PRO A 588 -10.77 22.01 -11.58
CA PRO A 588 -10.19 22.89 -10.57
C PRO A 588 -9.23 22.14 -9.63
N VAL A 589 -9.48 20.86 -9.37
CA VAL A 589 -8.68 20.02 -8.45
C VAL A 589 -7.55 19.31 -9.18
N LEU A 590 -7.81 18.76 -10.37
CA LEU A 590 -6.88 17.88 -11.08
C LEU A 590 -5.90 18.60 -11.99
N GLN A 591 -6.15 19.86 -12.35
CA GLN A 591 -5.32 20.67 -13.25
C GLN A 591 -4.82 19.91 -14.50
N THR A 592 -5.70 19.15 -15.14
CA THR A 592 -5.37 18.30 -16.28
C THR A 592 -4.93 19.16 -17.46
N LYS A 593 -3.72 18.90 -17.98
CA LYS A 593 -3.19 19.51 -19.19
C LYS A 593 -3.58 18.67 -20.40
N LYS A 594 -4.09 19.31 -21.43
CA LYS A 594 -4.41 18.68 -22.72
C LYS A 594 -3.44 19.20 -23.76
N ILE A 595 -2.82 18.30 -24.48
CA ILE A 595 -1.96 18.61 -25.62
C ILE A 595 -2.73 18.14 -26.85
N MET A 596 -3.24 19.11 -27.62
CA MET A 596 -3.98 18.88 -28.84
C MET A 596 -3.59 19.97 -29.85
N ARG A 597 -3.39 19.57 -31.08
CA ARG A 597 -3.22 20.51 -32.20
C ARG A 597 -4.56 20.60 -32.95
N ASP A 598 -5.21 21.75 -32.90
CA ASP A 598 -6.50 21.94 -33.55
C ASP A 598 -6.37 21.81 -35.07
N ILE A 599 -7.43 21.33 -35.72
CA ILE A 599 -7.57 21.32 -37.18
C ILE A 599 -7.93 22.74 -37.58
N ARG A 600 -7.18 23.33 -38.50
CA ARG A 600 -7.48 24.63 -39.05
C ARG A 600 -8.62 24.49 -40.11
N GLU A 601 -9.43 25.52 -40.23
CA GLU A 601 -10.55 25.51 -41.18
C GLU A 601 -10.12 25.36 -42.65
N ASP A 602 -8.87 25.75 -42.97
CA ASP A 602 -8.24 25.66 -44.29
C ASP A 602 -7.57 24.30 -44.58
N GLU A 603 -7.49 23.41 -43.57
CA GLU A 603 -6.87 22.09 -43.72
C GLU A 603 -7.85 21.04 -44.26
N ILE A 604 -7.94 20.91 -45.57
CA ILE A 604 -8.83 19.92 -46.25
C ILE A 604 -8.35 18.47 -45.99
N PHE A 605 -7.05 18.25 -45.91
CA PHE A 605 -6.42 16.93 -45.67
C PHE A 605 -5.46 17.08 -44.47
N PRO A 606 -5.97 17.01 -43.22
CA PRO A 606 -5.14 17.19 -42.04
C PRO A 606 -4.14 16.05 -41.86
N ASP A 607 -2.91 16.40 -41.48
CA ASP A 607 -1.86 15.45 -41.10
C ASP A 607 -2.26 14.66 -39.84
N LYS A 608 -1.58 13.52 -39.61
CA LYS A 608 -1.77 12.70 -38.40
C LYS A 608 -1.56 13.54 -37.16
N ARG A 609 -2.54 13.54 -36.27
CA ARG A 609 -2.51 14.27 -34.99
C ARG A 609 -2.62 13.34 -33.82
N THR A 610 -2.03 13.75 -32.73
CA THR A 610 -2.08 13.03 -31.46
C THR A 610 -2.78 13.91 -30.42
N PHE A 611 -3.58 13.29 -29.58
CA PHE A 611 -4.16 13.89 -28.40
C PHE A 611 -3.55 13.22 -27.16
N GLU A 612 -3.08 14.03 -26.21
CA GLU A 612 -2.55 13.56 -24.94
C GLU A 612 -3.16 14.37 -23.80
N SER A 613 -3.49 13.71 -22.71
CA SER A 613 -3.91 14.35 -21.48
C SER A 613 -3.07 13.87 -20.31
N HIS A 614 -2.54 14.81 -19.52
CA HIS A 614 -1.73 14.52 -18.35
C HIS A 614 -2.27 15.31 -17.16
N SER A 615 -2.40 14.65 -16.01
CA SER A 615 -2.68 15.30 -14.74
C SER A 615 -1.42 15.32 -13.89
N ASP A 616 -0.99 16.52 -13.51
CA ASP A 616 0.15 16.71 -12.63
C ASP A 616 -0.33 16.65 -11.17
N ASP A 617 0.46 15.99 -10.32
CA ASP A 617 0.22 16.00 -8.89
C ASP A 617 0.69 17.34 -8.30
N ILE A 618 -0.28 18.13 -7.81
CA ILE A 618 -0.02 19.47 -7.23
C ILE A 618 0.91 19.36 -6.02
N PHE A 619 0.73 18.34 -5.18
CA PHE A 619 1.55 18.15 -3.98
C PHE A 619 2.99 17.80 -4.34
N LYS A 620 3.21 16.98 -5.37
CA LYS A 620 4.55 16.71 -5.89
C LYS A 620 5.23 18.01 -6.33
N LYS A 621 4.52 18.82 -7.11
CA LYS A 621 5.05 20.10 -7.61
C LYS A 621 5.39 21.08 -6.47
N LEU A 622 4.54 21.14 -5.42
CA LEU A 622 4.72 22.09 -4.32
C LEU A 622 5.74 21.61 -3.29
N LEU A 623 5.70 20.33 -2.92
CA LEU A 623 6.48 19.77 -1.79
C LEU A 623 7.82 19.14 -2.23
N ILE A 624 7.95 18.77 -3.50
CA ILE A 624 9.17 18.12 -4.00
C ILE A 624 9.84 18.98 -5.06
N ASP A 625 9.17 19.23 -6.20
CA ASP A 625 9.84 19.85 -7.35
C ASP A 625 10.30 21.28 -7.06
N LYS A 626 9.44 22.13 -6.44
CA LYS A 626 9.82 23.51 -6.11
C LYS A 626 10.94 23.58 -5.06
N PRO A 627 10.89 22.90 -3.90
CA PRO A 627 11.98 22.89 -2.93
C PRO A 627 13.29 22.35 -3.50
N VAL A 628 13.23 21.23 -4.26
CA VAL A 628 14.42 20.65 -4.89
C VAL A 628 15.04 21.61 -5.90
N ASN A 629 14.25 22.27 -6.73
CA ASN A 629 14.74 23.26 -7.69
C ASN A 629 15.33 24.49 -6.98
N TRP A 630 14.66 24.98 -5.92
CA TRP A 630 15.18 26.09 -5.11
C TRP A 630 16.55 25.73 -4.48
N PHE A 631 16.62 24.56 -3.84
CA PHE A 631 17.84 24.07 -3.21
C PHE A 631 18.96 23.82 -4.24
N SER A 632 18.63 23.23 -5.39
CA SER A 632 19.58 23.06 -6.51
C SER A 632 20.12 24.40 -7.00
N ASN A 633 19.28 25.42 -7.12
CA ASN A 633 19.71 26.76 -7.51
C ASN A 633 20.58 27.40 -6.43
N LEU A 634 20.30 27.18 -5.14
CA LEU A 634 21.13 27.62 -4.03
C LEU A 634 22.51 26.94 -4.08
N LEU A 635 22.54 25.61 -4.25
CA LEU A 635 23.80 24.86 -4.38
C LEU A 635 24.63 25.31 -5.59
N LYS A 636 23.99 25.61 -6.73
CA LYS A 636 24.68 26.17 -7.90
C LYS A 636 25.36 27.51 -7.60
N LYS A 637 24.70 28.37 -6.79
CA LYS A 637 25.30 29.64 -6.34
C LYS A 637 26.51 29.39 -5.42
N ILE A 638 26.41 28.41 -4.51
CA ILE A 638 27.54 28.03 -3.61
C ILE A 638 28.67 27.37 -4.42
N ALA A 639 28.31 26.58 -5.46
CA ALA A 639 29.30 25.94 -6.32
C ALA A 639 30.24 26.92 -7.03
N VAL A 640 29.89 28.20 -7.18
CA VAL A 640 30.78 29.26 -7.68
C VAL A 640 32.00 29.43 -6.75
N MET A 641 31.91 29.05 -5.48
CA MET A 641 33.01 29.03 -4.53
C MET A 641 34.09 27.97 -4.90
N GLN A 642 33.73 26.94 -5.69
CA GLN A 642 34.68 25.96 -6.23
C GLN A 642 35.46 26.54 -7.44
N THR A 643 36.35 27.45 -7.17
CA THR A 643 37.12 28.17 -8.21
C THR A 643 38.26 27.36 -8.82
N GLY A 644 38.63 26.19 -8.21
CA GLY A 644 39.78 25.40 -8.61
C GLY A 644 41.13 26.02 -8.22
N GLN A 645 41.18 27.24 -7.63
CA GLN A 645 42.38 27.92 -7.21
C GLN A 645 42.64 27.71 -5.72
N ILE A 646 43.79 27.15 -5.37
CA ILE A 646 44.19 26.83 -3.97
C ILE A 646 44.14 28.07 -3.08
N GLN A 647 44.49 29.26 -3.60
CA GLN A 647 44.49 30.52 -2.87
C GLN A 647 43.09 30.85 -2.29
N HIS A 648 42.01 30.59 -3.05
CA HIS A 648 40.65 30.82 -2.58
C HIS A 648 40.24 29.84 -1.45
N TYR A 649 40.68 28.60 -1.53
CA TYR A 649 40.39 27.64 -0.45
C TYR A 649 41.14 27.98 0.85
N ILE A 650 42.37 28.47 0.74
CA ILE A 650 43.14 28.99 1.89
C ILE A 650 42.42 30.22 2.48
N LEU A 651 41.96 31.14 1.63
CA LEU A 651 41.19 32.31 2.07
C LEU A 651 39.90 31.91 2.81
N TYR A 652 39.16 30.89 2.31
CA TYR A 652 37.97 30.40 3.00
C TYR A 652 38.30 29.85 4.38
N ALA A 653 39.40 29.10 4.52
CA ALA A 653 39.85 28.61 5.82
C ALA A 653 40.20 29.77 6.79
N PHE A 654 40.84 30.81 6.33
CA PHE A 654 41.11 32.00 7.14
C PHE A 654 39.85 32.74 7.55
N VAL A 655 38.90 32.95 6.64
CA VAL A 655 37.62 33.59 6.92
C VAL A 655 36.85 32.78 7.96
N TYR A 656 36.85 31.44 7.85
CA TYR A 656 36.21 30.57 8.81
C TYR A 656 36.86 30.68 10.22
N MET A 657 38.20 30.64 10.30
CA MET A 657 38.88 30.80 11.57
C MET A 657 38.62 32.17 12.22
N LEU A 658 38.60 33.22 11.41
CA LEU A 658 38.28 34.57 11.89
C LEU A 658 36.83 34.64 12.44
N LEU A 659 35.91 34.02 11.74
CA LEU A 659 34.48 33.97 12.15
C LEU A 659 34.32 33.21 13.46
N VAL A 660 34.97 32.04 13.60
CA VAL A 660 34.96 31.27 14.86
C VAL A 660 35.55 32.09 15.99
N PHE A 661 36.70 32.75 15.77
CA PHE A 661 37.36 33.63 16.77
C PHE A 661 36.43 34.76 17.22
N LEU A 662 35.75 35.43 16.28
CA LEU A 662 34.79 36.51 16.59
C LEU A 662 33.58 35.98 17.39
N LEU A 663 32.99 34.83 16.99
CA LEU A 663 31.88 34.23 17.67
C LEU A 663 32.24 33.82 19.12
N THR A 664 33.45 33.30 19.32
CA THR A 664 34.00 32.98 20.65
C THR A 664 34.26 34.23 21.47
N TYR A 665 34.84 35.27 20.86
CA TYR A 665 35.11 36.55 21.54
C TYR A 665 33.86 37.23 22.03
N PHE A 666 32.72 37.13 21.27
CA PHE A 666 31.43 37.67 21.66
C PHE A 666 30.60 36.70 22.51
N ASN A 667 31.15 35.58 22.97
CA ASN A 667 30.44 34.56 23.75
C ASN A 667 29.15 34.06 23.09
N ILE A 668 29.14 33.96 21.75
CA ILE A 668 27.98 33.44 20.99
C ILE A 668 28.06 31.92 20.86
N ILE A 669 29.31 31.38 20.85
CA ILE A 669 29.62 29.95 20.85
C ILE A 669 30.61 29.68 21.97
#